data_58b564b2188fce52a666708ae411d2cb
#
_entry.id   58b564b2188fce52a666708ae411d2cb
#
_cell.length_a   1.000
_cell.length_b   1.000
_cell.length_c   1.000
_cell.angle_alpha   90.00
_cell.angle_beta   90.00
_cell.angle_gamma   90.00
#
_symmetry.space_group_name_H-M   'P 1'
#
loop_
_entity.id
_entity.type
_entity.pdbx_description
1 polymer ?
#
loop_
_entity_poly.entity_id
_entity_poly.type
_entity_poly.pdbx_seq_one_letter_code
_entity_poly.pdbx_strand_id
1 'polypeptide(L)'
;MTTTWKAAAVVAIGTLLATGGVSGGGDGGILTSRDQAVNPDVPIEDDAFLFAVYGDRTGGPAEGIEILRQAVVETNLIDPDLVMTVGDLVQGYNTRPVWMQQMSEYREVMSELNCPWFPVAGNHDIYWRGPGRPPEEHEGDFESFFGPLWYAFDHKGCRFIVLYTDEGDPATGVRTFSKPASQVMSDAQKAWLQSVLKSASQMRHVFVFCHHPRWRGGRYGDDWEQVHKMFVDAGNVTAVIAGHVHQLQHDGEQDGIEYMTLATVGGGIRGDAAAAGFFHHVNLVMVRDDGVAMATVPVGSVVDPRAMTVSHIAGVEALIAGGPEAAEVLTVGADGVVSATVPVRFQNPSDAAVTWTVAASNTDSRWSIRPDHLHETLGPGEAIEIPFQLHHPGPLDATWSIPSLTATATFSDAAGSWEIPNLDHPFEVVASRLPKPTGRGALRTAGGTDAAVIPSDAIPLDDGPLTLEAWVLPDDLAGRRGVVAKTEGSEYGLFASDWHPSFYVFLDGAYREVKSARQLEPGRWQHLAGVYDGAEVRLYVDGLLAGRAEASGLRKRNPHPLIVGGDVDGNGRANSGMSGLLDEVRLSSAARYAGSEITPLPRHVEDADTLLLLHFDGASGPFIRDASGRGADGRLVGSAIVDESISRE
;
A
#
# COMPACT_ATOMS: atom_id res chain seq x y z
N MET A 1 30.22 12.82 -24.87
CA MET A 1 31.14 11.75 -24.42
C MET A 1 30.29 10.78 -23.64
N THR A 2 30.08 9.62 -24.21
CA THR A 2 29.24 8.58 -23.57
C THR A 2 30.03 7.95 -22.44
N THR A 3 29.62 8.23 -21.21
CA THR A 3 30.13 7.55 -20.02
C THR A 3 29.54 6.15 -19.99
N THR A 4 30.27 5.18 -20.51
CA THR A 4 29.87 3.78 -20.46
C THR A 4 30.16 3.23 -19.08
N TRP A 5 29.13 2.99 -18.32
CA TRP A 5 29.19 2.22 -17.09
C TRP A 5 29.42 0.75 -17.45
N LYS A 6 30.46 0.17 -16.93
CA LYS A 6 30.75 -1.26 -17.16
C LYS A 6 30.23 -2.06 -15.97
N ALA A 7 29.29 -2.94 -16.22
CA ALA A 7 28.92 -3.97 -15.24
C ALA A 7 30.10 -4.94 -15.07
N ALA A 8 30.68 -4.97 -13.90
CA ALA A 8 31.69 -5.97 -13.53
C ALA A 8 31.40 -6.49 -12.13
N ALA A 9 30.79 -7.66 -12.06
CA ALA A 9 30.74 -8.43 -10.83
C ALA A 9 32.06 -9.16 -10.64
N VAL A 10 32.96 -8.64 -9.82
CA VAL A 10 34.10 -9.40 -9.31
C VAL A 10 34.36 -8.99 -7.86
N VAL A 11 34.08 -9.89 -6.95
CA VAL A 11 34.60 -9.81 -5.59
C VAL A 11 36.03 -10.27 -5.59
N ALA A 12 36.98 -9.36 -5.49
CA ALA A 12 38.39 -9.68 -5.21
C ALA A 12 38.74 -9.15 -3.82
N ILE A 13 38.83 -10.04 -2.85
CA ILE A 13 39.41 -9.76 -1.54
C ILE A 13 40.94 -9.68 -1.71
N GLY A 14 41.47 -8.49 -1.68
CA GLY A 14 42.90 -8.23 -1.68
C GLY A 14 43.30 -7.53 -0.37
N THR A 15 43.97 -8.27 0.50
CA THR A 15 44.62 -7.70 1.70
C THR A 15 45.88 -6.96 1.24
N LEU A 16 45.92 -5.63 1.28
CA LEU A 16 47.15 -4.85 1.15
C LEU A 16 47.52 -4.25 2.50
N LEU A 17 48.71 -4.63 2.95
CA LEU A 17 49.40 -4.02 4.08
C LEU A 17 49.88 -2.61 3.68
N ALA A 18 49.40 -1.61 4.35
CA ALA A 18 49.77 -0.21 4.16
C ALA A 18 51.13 0.09 4.84
N THR A 19 52.10 0.62 4.07
CA THR A 19 53.23 1.37 4.61
C THR A 19 52.96 2.87 4.39
N GLY A 20 52.99 3.61 5.49
CA GLY A 20 52.55 4.99 5.54
C GLY A 20 53.45 5.99 4.78
N GLY A 21 52.80 6.98 4.21
CA GLY A 21 53.36 8.25 3.81
C GLY A 21 52.35 9.36 4.13
N VAL A 22 52.68 10.21 5.08
CA VAL A 22 51.89 11.40 5.43
C VAL A 22 52.07 12.44 4.34
N SER A 23 51.03 12.70 3.56
CA SER A 23 50.91 13.91 2.74
C SER A 23 49.61 14.63 3.08
N GLY A 24 49.69 15.94 3.27
CA GLY A 24 48.73 16.82 3.89
C GLY A 24 47.28 16.66 3.42
N GLY A 25 46.45 16.25 4.34
CA GLY A 25 44.99 16.18 4.16
C GLY A 25 44.39 17.58 4.17
N GLY A 26 43.58 17.88 3.18
CA GLY A 26 42.61 18.96 3.29
C GLY A 26 41.60 18.60 4.38
N ASP A 27 41.35 19.53 5.25
CA ASP A 27 40.43 19.42 6.39
C ASP A 27 38.99 19.32 5.83
N GLY A 28 38.55 18.10 5.53
CA GLY A 28 37.23 17.83 4.97
C GLY A 28 36.15 17.87 6.05
N GLY A 29 35.62 19.06 6.35
CA GLY A 29 34.48 19.22 7.26
C GLY A 29 33.14 19.23 6.54
N ILE A 30 32.04 19.08 7.30
CA ILE A 30 30.69 19.23 6.77
C ILE A 30 30.44 20.67 6.30
N LEU A 31 29.96 20.81 5.04
CA LEU A 31 29.60 22.07 4.43
C LEU A 31 28.10 22.32 4.58
N THR A 32 27.71 23.27 5.44
CA THR A 32 26.30 23.63 5.66
C THR A 32 26.18 25.12 5.93
N SER A 33 25.01 25.70 5.64
CA SER A 33 24.61 27.04 6.04
C SER A 33 23.76 27.04 7.33
N ARG A 34 23.58 25.89 7.97
CA ARG A 34 22.77 25.74 9.19
C ARG A 34 23.67 25.54 10.41
N ASP A 35 23.19 26.05 11.56
CA ASP A 35 23.78 25.69 12.85
C ASP A 35 23.44 24.26 13.21
N GLN A 36 24.42 23.51 13.67
CA GLN A 36 24.28 22.07 13.94
C GLN A 36 24.87 21.68 15.28
N ALA A 37 24.19 20.79 15.97
CA ALA A 37 24.65 20.24 17.25
C ALA A 37 25.50 18.97 17.08
N VAL A 38 25.36 18.28 15.94
CA VAL A 38 26.04 17.02 15.62
C VAL A 38 26.64 17.09 14.21
N ASN A 39 27.91 16.71 14.08
CA ASN A 39 28.60 16.54 12.80
C ASN A 39 28.95 15.05 12.64
N PRO A 40 28.57 14.40 11.53
CA PRO A 40 29.13 13.10 11.18
C PRO A 40 30.64 13.19 10.92
N ASP A 41 31.37 12.15 11.28
CA ASP A 41 32.79 12.05 10.93
C ASP A 41 32.94 11.81 9.42
N VAL A 42 33.80 12.57 8.77
CA VAL A 42 34.05 12.45 7.33
C VAL A 42 35.29 11.57 7.10
N PRO A 43 35.22 10.52 6.26
CA PRO A 43 36.41 9.72 5.90
C PRO A 43 37.45 10.58 5.18
N ILE A 44 38.75 10.30 5.41
CA ILE A 44 39.91 11.12 4.96
C ILE A 44 40.90 10.39 4.07
N GLU A 45 40.47 9.44 3.25
CA GLU A 45 41.32 8.71 2.31
C GLU A 45 41.03 9.14 0.87
N ASP A 46 42.05 9.15 0.01
CA ASP A 46 41.99 9.78 -1.34
C ASP A 46 41.88 8.81 -2.53
N ASP A 47 41.86 7.50 -2.31
CA ASP A 47 41.86 6.50 -3.39
C ASP A 47 40.45 6.08 -3.84
N ALA A 48 40.37 5.06 -4.69
CA ALA A 48 39.10 4.43 -5.04
C ALA A 48 38.36 3.94 -3.80
N PHE A 49 37.04 4.08 -3.79
CA PHE A 49 36.23 3.76 -2.62
C PHE A 49 34.86 3.23 -2.99
N LEU A 50 34.24 2.53 -2.03
CA LEU A 50 32.90 2.02 -2.10
C LEU A 50 32.02 2.75 -1.09
N PHE A 51 30.85 3.18 -1.49
CA PHE A 51 29.82 3.61 -0.53
C PHE A 51 28.50 2.90 -0.77
N ALA A 52 27.71 2.78 0.29
CA ALA A 52 26.38 2.19 0.23
C ALA A 52 25.29 3.27 0.35
N VAL A 53 24.11 2.99 -0.20
CA VAL A 53 22.94 3.87 -0.07
C VAL A 53 21.74 3.05 0.39
N TYR A 54 21.12 3.49 1.47
CA TYR A 54 19.95 2.87 2.09
C TYR A 54 18.67 3.61 1.70
N GLY A 55 17.69 2.86 1.28
CA GLY A 55 16.33 3.35 1.03
C GLY A 55 15.53 3.58 2.30
N ASP A 56 14.25 3.87 2.13
CA ASP A 56 13.29 4.21 3.18
C ASP A 56 13.08 3.06 4.18
N ARG A 57 12.82 3.41 5.46
CA ARG A 57 12.45 2.44 6.51
C ARG A 57 10.96 2.52 6.88
N THR A 58 10.24 3.52 6.40
CA THR A 58 8.86 3.83 6.78
C THR A 58 7.82 2.93 6.09
N GLY A 59 6.60 2.89 6.63
CA GLY A 59 5.42 2.23 6.03
C GLY A 59 5.41 0.70 6.11
N GLY A 60 6.47 0.07 6.62
CA GLY A 60 6.57 -1.38 6.78
C GLY A 60 6.02 -1.89 8.12
N PRO A 61 5.96 -3.21 8.29
CA PRO A 61 5.59 -3.83 9.56
C PRO A 61 6.65 -3.55 10.65
N ALA A 62 6.31 -3.87 11.90
CA ALA A 62 7.23 -3.68 13.03
C ALA A 62 8.55 -4.45 12.83
N GLU A 63 8.46 -5.65 12.27
CA GLU A 63 9.58 -6.55 11.96
C GLU A 63 10.54 -5.99 10.90
N GLY A 64 10.16 -4.94 10.18
CA GLY A 64 11.02 -4.29 9.19
C GLY A 64 12.31 -3.71 9.78
N ILE A 65 12.38 -3.49 11.11
CA ILE A 65 13.63 -3.11 11.79
C ILE A 65 14.69 -4.23 11.71
N GLU A 66 14.26 -5.50 11.65
CA GLU A 66 15.16 -6.64 11.52
C GLU A 66 15.71 -6.76 10.09
N ILE A 67 14.95 -6.31 9.09
CA ILE A 67 15.45 -6.20 7.71
C ILE A 67 16.54 -5.12 7.63
N LEU A 68 16.35 -3.99 8.31
CA LEU A 68 17.40 -2.97 8.43
C LEU A 68 18.64 -3.54 9.14
N ARG A 69 18.47 -4.29 10.23
CA ARG A 69 19.57 -4.95 10.95
C ARG A 69 20.31 -5.94 10.06
N GLN A 70 19.58 -6.73 9.28
CA GLN A 70 20.18 -7.65 8.31
C GLN A 70 20.97 -6.88 7.24
N ALA A 71 20.44 -5.79 6.72
CA ALA A 71 21.16 -4.94 5.77
C ALA A 71 22.46 -4.36 6.37
N VAL A 72 22.45 -3.96 7.65
CA VAL A 72 23.65 -3.50 8.37
C VAL A 72 24.68 -4.63 8.49
N VAL A 73 24.27 -5.84 8.84
CA VAL A 73 25.16 -7.02 8.89
C VAL A 73 25.79 -7.29 7.52
N GLU A 74 25.00 -7.28 6.45
CA GLU A 74 25.49 -7.50 5.09
C GLU A 74 26.41 -6.38 4.61
N THR A 75 26.07 -5.13 4.94
CA THR A 75 26.92 -3.97 4.62
C THR A 75 28.26 -4.04 5.35
N ASN A 76 28.29 -4.49 6.60
CA ASN A 76 29.54 -4.71 7.34
C ASN A 76 30.41 -5.82 6.74
N LEU A 77 29.80 -6.82 6.08
CA LEU A 77 30.54 -7.84 5.33
C LEU A 77 31.15 -7.30 4.04
N ILE A 78 30.47 -6.32 3.42
CA ILE A 78 30.94 -5.64 2.19
C ILE A 78 32.02 -4.61 2.52
N ASP A 79 31.96 -4.01 3.72
CA ASP A 79 32.90 -3.03 4.29
C ASP A 79 33.07 -1.77 3.41
N PRO A 80 32.01 -1.02 3.11
CA PRO A 80 32.12 0.24 2.37
C PRO A 80 32.73 1.34 3.25
N ASP A 81 33.27 2.39 2.60
CA ASP A 81 33.83 3.56 3.31
C ASP A 81 32.79 4.35 4.10
N LEU A 82 31.56 4.40 3.58
CA LEU A 82 30.46 5.11 4.22
C LEU A 82 29.08 4.62 3.72
N VAL A 83 28.04 4.95 4.45
CA VAL A 83 26.63 4.74 4.08
C VAL A 83 25.89 6.06 3.97
N MET A 84 25.19 6.29 2.86
CA MET A 84 24.20 7.36 2.71
C MET A 84 22.80 6.81 2.94
N THR A 85 21.85 7.63 3.38
CA THR A 85 20.42 7.32 3.33
C THR A 85 19.69 8.22 2.35
N VAL A 86 18.40 7.95 2.07
CA VAL A 86 17.54 8.81 1.24
C VAL A 86 16.30 9.31 1.97
N GLY A 87 16.31 9.25 3.30
CA GLY A 87 15.23 9.76 4.16
C GLY A 87 14.20 8.71 4.57
N ASP A 88 13.18 9.18 5.29
CA ASP A 88 12.12 8.34 5.85
C ASP A 88 12.67 7.19 6.72
N LEU A 89 13.49 7.58 7.71
CA LEU A 89 14.24 6.66 8.58
C LEU A 89 13.32 5.91 9.55
N VAL A 90 12.13 6.45 9.84
CA VAL A 90 11.18 5.93 10.82
C VAL A 90 9.75 5.94 10.31
N GLN A 91 8.81 5.35 11.08
CA GLN A 91 7.38 5.42 10.77
C GLN A 91 6.85 6.86 10.83
N GLY A 92 7.35 7.67 11.73
CA GLY A 92 7.07 9.10 11.82
C GLY A 92 5.59 9.46 12.01
N TYR A 93 5.21 10.67 11.57
CA TYR A 93 3.85 11.20 11.68
C TYR A 93 3.27 11.11 13.11
N ASN A 94 4.04 11.46 14.11
CA ASN A 94 3.66 11.32 15.52
C ASN A 94 4.16 12.48 16.37
N THR A 95 3.91 12.42 17.67
CA THR A 95 4.41 13.39 18.63
C THR A 95 5.85 13.07 19.05
N ARG A 96 6.56 14.06 19.57
CA ARG A 96 7.97 13.98 19.93
C ARG A 96 8.37 12.74 20.77
N PRO A 97 7.63 12.30 21.79
CA PRO A 97 8.03 11.13 22.57
C PRO A 97 8.10 9.83 21.73
N VAL A 98 7.13 9.62 20.85
CA VAL A 98 7.10 8.46 19.96
C VAL A 98 8.17 8.60 18.87
N TRP A 99 8.34 9.80 18.32
CA TRP A 99 9.40 10.14 17.38
C TRP A 99 10.79 9.82 17.95
N MET A 100 11.08 10.27 19.18
CA MET A 100 12.36 10.03 19.85
C MET A 100 12.63 8.54 20.08
N GLN A 101 11.60 7.75 20.38
CA GLN A 101 11.73 6.31 20.51
C GLN A 101 12.13 5.68 19.16
N GLN A 102 11.40 5.97 18.10
CA GLN A 102 11.65 5.40 16.77
C GLN A 102 13.02 5.80 16.23
N MET A 103 13.42 7.06 16.39
CA MET A 103 14.74 7.54 15.98
C MET A 103 15.87 6.90 16.79
N SER A 104 15.63 6.62 18.08
CA SER A 104 16.61 5.91 18.91
C SER A 104 16.78 4.46 18.47
N GLU A 105 15.69 3.76 18.15
CA GLU A 105 15.71 2.39 17.60
C GLU A 105 16.48 2.34 16.27
N TYR A 106 16.15 3.26 15.34
CA TYR A 106 16.86 3.34 14.06
C TYR A 106 18.37 3.60 14.26
N ARG A 107 18.72 4.60 15.09
CA ARG A 107 20.12 4.95 15.38
C ARG A 107 20.87 3.81 16.08
N GLU A 108 20.21 3.06 16.95
CA GLU A 108 20.80 1.89 17.59
C GLU A 108 21.25 0.87 16.55
N VAL A 109 20.37 0.51 15.61
CA VAL A 109 20.72 -0.41 14.52
C VAL A 109 21.81 0.15 13.62
N MET A 110 21.71 1.41 13.20
CA MET A 110 22.71 2.04 12.34
C MET A 110 24.08 2.22 13.05
N SER A 111 24.11 2.25 14.37
CA SER A 111 25.35 2.31 15.14
C SER A 111 26.17 1.00 15.12
N GLU A 112 25.56 -0.09 14.63
CA GLU A 112 26.23 -1.38 14.39
C GLU A 112 27.04 -1.39 13.08
N LEU A 113 26.95 -0.36 12.23
CA LEU A 113 27.78 -0.21 11.05
C LEU A 113 29.26 0.00 11.43
N ASN A 114 30.17 -0.65 10.71
CA ASN A 114 31.62 -0.48 10.86
C ASN A 114 32.15 0.82 10.24
N CYS A 115 31.33 1.52 9.45
CA CYS A 115 31.68 2.76 8.78
C CYS A 115 30.71 3.90 9.15
N PRO A 116 31.10 5.17 8.93
CA PRO A 116 30.21 6.31 9.17
C PRO A 116 29.00 6.26 8.22
N TRP A 117 27.85 6.78 8.71
CA TRP A 117 26.66 6.93 7.91
C TRP A 117 26.11 8.35 7.99
N PHE A 118 25.42 8.77 6.92
CA PHE A 118 24.99 10.15 6.69
C PHE A 118 23.48 10.21 6.44
N PRO A 119 22.71 10.82 7.36
CA PRO A 119 21.25 10.85 7.28
C PRO A 119 20.75 11.88 6.26
N VAL A 120 19.68 11.53 5.54
CA VAL A 120 18.81 12.44 4.79
C VAL A 120 17.48 12.51 5.53
N ALA A 121 16.87 13.70 5.62
CA ALA A 121 15.54 13.85 6.21
C ALA A 121 14.45 13.63 5.17
N GLY A 122 13.47 12.78 5.49
CA GLY A 122 12.25 12.58 4.70
C GLY A 122 11.01 13.11 5.41
N ASN A 123 9.84 13.03 4.75
CA ASN A 123 8.61 13.57 5.30
C ASN A 123 8.14 12.84 6.57
N HIS A 124 8.42 11.55 6.71
CA HIS A 124 8.12 10.81 7.94
C HIS A 124 9.02 11.21 9.11
N ASP A 125 10.22 11.68 8.83
CA ASP A 125 11.16 12.15 9.84
C ASP A 125 10.78 13.52 10.40
N ILE A 126 10.03 14.32 9.62
CA ILE A 126 9.79 15.74 9.90
C ILE A 126 8.33 16.01 10.29
N TYR A 127 7.34 15.41 9.62
CA TYR A 127 5.95 15.80 9.81
C TYR A 127 5.39 15.34 11.14
N TRP A 128 4.79 16.29 11.86
CA TRP A 128 4.15 16.05 13.15
C TRP A 128 2.66 15.75 12.98
N ARG A 129 2.17 14.75 13.68
CA ARG A 129 0.74 14.50 13.85
C ARG A 129 0.40 14.36 15.32
N GLY A 130 -0.76 14.94 15.70
CA GLY A 130 -1.22 14.95 17.07
C GLY A 130 -1.19 16.32 17.72
N PRO A 131 -1.51 16.42 19.02
CA PRO A 131 -1.57 17.68 19.74
C PRO A 131 -0.18 18.32 19.90
N GLY A 132 -0.15 19.66 20.01
CA GLY A 132 1.05 20.41 20.33
C GLY A 132 2.05 20.52 19.17
N ARG A 133 1.60 20.44 17.92
CA ARG A 133 2.44 20.60 16.73
C ARG A 133 3.19 21.94 16.75
N PRO A 134 4.54 21.94 16.77
CA PRO A 134 5.32 23.16 16.62
C PRO A 134 5.33 23.64 15.17
N PRO A 135 5.62 24.92 14.88
CA PRO A 135 5.64 25.45 13.52
C PRO A 135 6.65 24.73 12.60
N GLU A 136 7.83 24.41 13.13
CA GLU A 136 8.91 23.69 12.45
C GLU A 136 8.75 22.17 12.49
N GLU A 137 7.67 21.67 13.12
CA GLU A 137 7.41 20.24 13.29
C GLU A 137 8.59 19.53 14.00
N HIS A 138 9.22 18.53 13.39
CA HIS A 138 10.38 17.83 13.96
C HIS A 138 11.74 18.29 13.39
N GLU A 139 11.82 19.38 12.63
CA GLU A 139 13.11 19.83 12.06
C GLU A 139 14.19 19.99 13.13
N GLY A 140 13.91 20.76 14.18
CA GLY A 140 14.85 20.98 15.28
C GLY A 140 15.18 19.71 16.07
N ASP A 141 14.23 18.77 16.20
CA ASP A 141 14.48 17.46 16.79
C ASP A 141 15.44 16.65 15.90
N PHE A 142 15.21 16.62 14.57
CA PHE A 142 16.08 15.94 13.63
C PHE A 142 17.50 16.50 13.65
N GLU A 143 17.65 17.84 13.56
CA GLU A 143 18.96 18.48 13.59
C GLU A 143 19.73 18.22 14.90
N SER A 144 19.01 18.19 16.01
CA SER A 144 19.61 17.89 17.31
C SER A 144 20.04 16.43 17.47
N PHE A 145 19.39 15.51 16.74
CA PHE A 145 19.59 14.08 16.89
C PHE A 145 20.55 13.48 15.85
N PHE A 146 20.46 13.95 14.59
CA PHE A 146 21.19 13.39 13.45
C PHE A 146 22.15 14.39 12.79
N GLY A 147 21.92 15.67 12.87
CA GLY A 147 22.69 16.70 12.18
C GLY A 147 21.86 17.55 11.21
N PRO A 148 22.50 18.39 10.39
CA PRO A 148 21.80 19.39 9.59
C PRO A 148 20.89 18.80 8.52
N LEU A 149 19.78 19.50 8.23
CA LEU A 149 18.80 19.07 7.23
C LEU A 149 19.35 19.08 5.79
N TRP A 150 20.25 20.04 5.48
CA TRP A 150 21.03 20.01 4.23
C TRP A 150 22.50 20.31 4.53
N TYR A 151 23.37 19.56 3.88
CA TYR A 151 24.82 19.64 4.10
C TYR A 151 25.60 19.04 2.95
N ALA A 152 26.90 19.24 2.98
CA ALA A 152 27.80 18.56 2.06
C ALA A 152 29.11 18.22 2.80
N PHE A 153 29.79 17.21 2.27
CA PHE A 153 31.13 16.80 2.72
C PHE A 153 31.92 16.23 1.55
N ASP A 154 33.21 16.16 1.71
CA ASP A 154 34.14 15.62 0.72
C ASP A 154 34.75 14.33 1.21
N HIS A 155 34.84 13.35 0.28
CA HIS A 155 35.54 12.11 0.52
C HIS A 155 36.28 11.66 -0.73
N LYS A 156 37.58 11.37 -0.61
CA LYS A 156 38.43 10.86 -1.71
C LYS A 156 38.25 11.59 -3.05
N GLY A 157 38.25 12.91 -3.01
CA GLY A 157 38.12 13.75 -4.24
C GLY A 157 36.70 13.81 -4.82
N CYS A 158 35.70 13.33 -4.12
CA CYS A 158 34.28 13.44 -4.47
C CYS A 158 33.53 14.26 -3.45
N ARG A 159 32.45 14.94 -3.88
CA ARG A 159 31.54 15.70 -3.02
C ARG A 159 30.20 15.00 -2.90
N PHE A 160 29.72 14.88 -1.66
CA PHE A 160 28.40 14.39 -1.30
C PHE A 160 27.54 15.58 -0.87
N ILE A 161 26.37 15.74 -1.47
CA ILE A 161 25.45 16.85 -1.20
C ILE A 161 24.13 16.24 -0.74
N VAL A 162 23.63 16.63 0.42
CA VAL A 162 22.31 16.30 0.90
C VAL A 162 21.41 17.52 0.77
N LEU A 163 20.28 17.34 0.11
CA LEU A 163 19.23 18.36 -0.06
C LEU A 163 18.02 18.00 0.80
N TYR A 164 17.43 19.00 1.42
CA TYR A 164 16.20 18.88 2.17
C TYR A 164 15.00 19.21 1.30
N THR A 165 14.04 18.30 1.18
CA THR A 165 12.91 18.40 0.26
C THR A 165 11.58 18.74 0.92
N ASP A 166 11.55 18.95 2.24
CA ASP A 166 10.34 19.17 3.04
C ASP A 166 10.30 20.53 3.74
N GLU A 167 10.90 21.56 3.15
CA GLU A 167 10.92 22.93 3.70
C GLU A 167 9.51 23.52 3.83
N GLY A 168 8.57 23.04 3.01
CA GLY A 168 7.18 23.48 3.02
C GLY A 168 6.89 24.64 2.10
N ASP A 169 5.63 25.04 2.04
CA ASP A 169 5.15 26.17 1.25
C ASP A 169 5.71 27.48 1.85
N PRO A 170 6.52 28.26 1.11
CA PRO A 170 7.15 29.46 1.64
C PRO A 170 6.16 30.57 2.02
N ALA A 171 4.93 30.54 1.48
CA ALA A 171 3.91 31.53 1.80
C ALA A 171 3.09 31.18 3.04
N THR A 172 2.90 29.90 3.33
CA THR A 172 1.99 29.45 4.37
C THR A 172 2.66 28.59 5.47
N GLY A 173 3.89 28.12 5.24
CA GLY A 173 4.59 27.18 6.12
C GLY A 173 3.98 25.76 6.14
N VAL A 174 3.03 25.46 5.26
CA VAL A 174 2.39 24.14 5.22
C VAL A 174 3.31 23.14 4.57
N ARG A 175 3.57 22.05 5.28
CA ARG A 175 4.34 20.90 4.78
C ARG A 175 3.41 19.78 4.35
N THR A 176 3.54 19.38 3.10
CA THR A 176 2.84 18.22 2.54
C THR A 176 3.48 17.80 1.21
N PHE A 177 3.71 16.52 1.03
CA PHE A 177 4.21 15.98 -0.24
C PHE A 177 3.13 15.92 -1.34
N SER A 178 1.88 16.22 -1.04
CA SER A 178 0.76 16.13 -1.99
C SER A 178 0.46 17.43 -2.75
N LYS A 179 1.15 18.54 -2.43
CA LYS A 179 0.91 19.84 -3.05
C LYS A 179 2.20 20.43 -3.63
N PRO A 180 2.24 20.80 -4.91
CA PRO A 180 3.42 21.40 -5.55
C PRO A 180 4.01 22.61 -4.79
N ALA A 181 3.15 23.49 -4.25
CA ALA A 181 3.60 24.67 -3.50
C ALA A 181 4.43 24.33 -2.24
N SER A 182 4.25 23.14 -1.65
CA SER A 182 5.03 22.68 -0.50
C SER A 182 6.30 21.93 -0.89
N GLN A 183 6.57 21.78 -2.20
CA GLN A 183 7.71 21.05 -2.74
C GLN A 183 8.73 21.99 -3.40
N VAL A 184 8.76 23.23 -2.99
CA VAL A 184 9.69 24.25 -3.51
C VAL A 184 10.90 24.36 -2.58
N MET A 185 12.10 24.37 -3.16
CA MET A 185 13.34 24.63 -2.42
C MET A 185 13.47 26.12 -2.12
N SER A 186 13.83 26.47 -0.89
CA SER A 186 14.03 27.86 -0.47
C SER A 186 15.18 28.53 -1.22
N ASP A 187 15.11 29.86 -1.33
CA ASP A 187 16.21 30.66 -1.89
C ASP A 187 17.50 30.51 -1.07
N ALA A 188 17.38 30.28 0.24
CA ALA A 188 18.52 30.06 1.11
C ALA A 188 19.24 28.75 0.76
N GLN A 189 18.49 27.66 0.60
CA GLN A 189 19.06 26.37 0.22
C GLN A 189 19.62 26.41 -1.21
N LYS A 190 18.92 27.05 -2.16
CA LYS A 190 19.41 27.25 -3.55
C LYS A 190 20.72 28.03 -3.57
N ALA A 191 20.81 29.16 -2.82
CA ALA A 191 22.03 29.95 -2.74
C ALA A 191 23.20 29.18 -2.12
N TRP A 192 22.91 28.39 -1.07
CA TRP A 192 23.88 27.50 -0.48
C TRP A 192 24.33 26.43 -1.49
N LEU A 193 23.41 25.74 -2.17
CA LEU A 193 23.70 24.73 -3.19
C LEU A 193 24.60 25.30 -4.31
N GLN A 194 24.29 26.48 -4.81
CA GLN A 194 25.12 27.16 -5.81
C GLN A 194 26.56 27.40 -5.32
N SER A 195 26.71 27.82 -4.06
CA SER A 195 28.02 28.02 -3.43
C SER A 195 28.79 26.71 -3.29
N VAL A 196 28.13 25.64 -2.84
CA VAL A 196 28.71 24.32 -2.66
C VAL A 196 29.14 23.73 -4.00
N LEU A 197 28.29 23.78 -5.02
CA LEU A 197 28.62 23.33 -6.38
C LEU A 197 29.83 24.08 -6.97
N LYS A 198 29.85 25.42 -6.80
CA LYS A 198 31.00 26.23 -7.25
C LYS A 198 32.29 25.82 -6.57
N SER A 199 32.27 25.52 -5.26
CA SER A 199 33.45 25.08 -4.52
C SER A 199 33.86 23.65 -4.87
N ALA A 200 32.98 22.86 -5.50
CA ALA A 200 33.22 21.48 -5.95
C ALA A 200 33.85 21.38 -7.35
N SER A 201 34.21 22.49 -8.00
CA SER A 201 34.67 22.51 -9.39
C SER A 201 35.93 21.65 -9.69
N GLN A 202 36.67 21.25 -8.68
CA GLN A 202 37.83 20.37 -8.81
C GLN A 202 37.55 18.95 -8.33
N MET A 203 36.35 18.65 -7.88
CA MET A 203 35.96 17.29 -7.47
C MET A 203 35.77 16.41 -8.71
N ARG A 204 36.17 15.14 -8.60
CA ARG A 204 36.01 14.15 -9.67
C ARG A 204 34.52 13.89 -9.95
N HIS A 205 33.74 13.73 -8.89
CA HIS A 205 32.32 13.44 -8.91
C HIS A 205 31.59 14.24 -7.84
N VAL A 206 30.35 14.59 -8.12
CA VAL A 206 29.41 15.13 -7.15
C VAL A 206 28.20 14.20 -7.13
N PHE A 207 27.86 13.67 -5.94
CA PHE A 207 26.71 12.84 -5.69
C PHE A 207 25.68 13.66 -4.88
N VAL A 208 24.42 13.64 -5.30
CA VAL A 208 23.35 14.39 -4.64
C VAL A 208 22.31 13.43 -4.10
N PHE A 209 21.91 13.63 -2.84
CA PHE A 209 20.93 12.82 -2.15
C PHE A 209 19.80 13.70 -1.66
N CYS A 210 18.57 13.25 -1.85
CA CYS A 210 17.38 13.92 -1.35
C CYS A 210 16.29 12.88 -1.10
N HIS A 211 15.20 13.28 -0.44
CA HIS A 211 14.12 12.33 -0.18
C HIS A 211 13.14 12.25 -1.35
N HIS A 212 12.52 13.38 -1.75
CA HIS A 212 11.54 13.38 -2.83
C HIS A 212 12.20 13.40 -4.22
N PRO A 213 11.78 12.53 -5.17
CA PRO A 213 12.28 12.52 -6.55
C PRO A 213 11.62 13.66 -7.37
N ARG A 214 12.03 14.90 -7.13
CA ARG A 214 11.39 16.10 -7.68
C ARG A 214 11.48 16.19 -9.21
N TRP A 215 12.44 15.55 -9.84
CA TRP A 215 12.54 15.48 -11.31
C TRP A 215 11.37 14.80 -11.99
N ARG A 216 10.56 14.03 -11.26
CA ARG A 216 9.35 13.40 -11.78
C ARG A 216 8.20 14.40 -11.99
N GLY A 217 8.33 15.63 -11.52
CA GLY A 217 7.35 16.71 -11.68
C GLY A 217 6.00 16.45 -11.02
N GLY A 218 4.95 17.06 -11.54
CA GLY A 218 3.60 16.88 -11.02
C GLY A 218 3.45 17.36 -9.57
N ARG A 219 3.12 16.47 -8.66
CA ARG A 219 2.95 16.82 -7.23
C ARG A 219 4.24 17.28 -6.55
N TYR A 220 5.39 17.00 -7.12
CA TYR A 220 6.69 17.39 -6.58
C TYR A 220 7.13 18.81 -6.96
N GLY A 221 6.24 19.61 -7.57
CA GLY A 221 6.54 20.98 -7.97
C GLY A 221 7.20 21.10 -9.33
N ASP A 222 7.62 22.30 -9.66
CA ASP A 222 8.17 22.69 -10.98
C ASP A 222 9.51 23.44 -10.87
N ASP A 223 10.06 23.62 -9.66
CA ASP A 223 11.33 24.32 -9.47
C ASP A 223 12.57 23.45 -9.72
N TRP A 224 12.38 22.15 -9.96
CA TRP A 224 13.49 21.22 -10.18
C TRP A 224 14.29 21.54 -11.44
N GLU A 225 13.69 22.09 -12.49
CA GLU A 225 14.43 22.54 -13.68
C GLU A 225 15.52 23.55 -13.33
N GLN A 226 15.25 24.45 -12.39
CA GLN A 226 16.24 25.42 -11.91
C GLN A 226 17.38 24.72 -11.16
N VAL A 227 17.06 23.73 -10.31
CA VAL A 227 18.05 22.95 -9.55
C VAL A 227 18.88 22.09 -10.50
N HIS A 228 18.24 21.41 -11.44
CA HIS A 228 18.90 20.62 -12.48
C HIS A 228 19.89 21.48 -13.29
N LYS A 229 19.47 22.69 -13.69
CA LYS A 229 20.38 23.61 -14.38
C LYS A 229 21.63 23.96 -13.56
N MET A 230 21.52 24.07 -12.24
CA MET A 230 22.70 24.30 -11.38
C MET A 230 23.67 23.11 -11.45
N PHE A 231 23.13 21.89 -11.53
CA PHE A 231 23.95 20.67 -11.67
C PHE A 231 24.65 20.62 -13.03
N VAL A 232 23.93 20.95 -14.10
CA VAL A 232 24.49 21.01 -15.46
C VAL A 232 25.59 22.06 -15.54
N ASP A 233 25.36 23.26 -14.97
CA ASP A 233 26.31 24.37 -14.95
C ASP A 233 27.57 24.01 -14.11
N ALA A 234 27.47 23.15 -13.12
CA ALA A 234 28.62 22.65 -12.35
C ALA A 234 29.48 21.66 -13.15
N GLY A 235 28.88 20.85 -14.03
CA GLY A 235 29.54 20.00 -15.02
C GLY A 235 30.17 18.73 -14.49
N ASN A 236 30.07 18.44 -13.19
CA ASN A 236 30.64 17.25 -12.54
C ASN A 236 29.68 16.52 -11.59
N VAL A 237 28.39 16.86 -11.64
CA VAL A 237 27.36 16.07 -10.94
C VAL A 237 27.16 14.75 -11.68
N THR A 238 27.35 13.66 -10.98
CA THR A 238 27.31 12.29 -11.55
C THR A 238 25.96 11.65 -11.38
N ALA A 239 25.37 11.74 -10.18
CA ALA A 239 24.10 11.10 -9.89
C ALA A 239 23.27 11.90 -8.86
N VAL A 240 21.94 11.81 -8.99
CA VAL A 240 20.96 12.26 -8.02
C VAL A 240 20.13 11.05 -7.57
N ILE A 241 20.12 10.77 -6.28
CA ILE A 241 19.50 9.58 -5.71
C ILE A 241 18.45 10.00 -4.68
N ALA A 242 17.24 9.43 -4.78
CA ALA A 242 16.12 9.72 -3.86
C ALA A 242 15.40 8.45 -3.41
N GLY A 243 14.47 8.61 -2.44
CA GLY A 243 13.58 7.59 -1.91
C GLY A 243 12.10 7.90 -2.14
N HIS A 244 11.29 7.85 -1.07
CA HIS A 244 9.89 8.26 -0.98
C HIS A 244 8.87 7.37 -1.70
N VAL A 245 9.19 6.84 -2.86
CA VAL A 245 8.23 6.05 -3.68
C VAL A 245 8.27 4.56 -3.38
N HIS A 246 9.22 4.13 -2.55
CA HIS A 246 9.43 2.74 -2.14
C HIS A 246 9.61 1.76 -3.32
N GLN A 247 10.20 2.25 -4.40
CA GLN A 247 10.38 1.50 -5.64
C GLN A 247 11.77 1.78 -6.21
N LEU A 248 12.54 0.76 -6.47
CA LEU A 248 13.80 0.90 -7.20
C LEU A 248 13.50 1.21 -8.66
N GLN A 249 13.96 2.35 -9.14
CA GLN A 249 13.77 2.76 -10.52
C GLN A 249 14.94 3.62 -10.98
N HIS A 250 15.50 3.27 -12.13
CA HIS A 250 16.37 4.16 -12.88
C HIS A 250 15.50 5.10 -13.72
N ASP A 251 15.41 6.36 -13.32
CA ASP A 251 14.60 7.38 -13.99
C ASP A 251 15.23 7.89 -15.30
N GLY A 252 16.46 7.46 -15.58
CA GLY A 252 17.22 7.78 -16.78
C GLY A 252 18.38 8.74 -16.54
N GLU A 253 19.11 9.03 -17.62
CA GLU A 253 20.18 10.02 -17.67
C GLU A 253 19.64 11.30 -18.33
N GLN A 254 19.85 12.45 -17.70
CA GLN A 254 19.54 13.76 -18.27
C GLN A 254 20.80 14.64 -18.21
N ASP A 255 21.23 15.13 -19.35
CA ASP A 255 22.40 16.00 -19.49
C ASP A 255 23.69 15.41 -18.86
N GLY A 256 23.85 14.08 -18.90
CA GLY A 256 24.98 13.36 -18.34
C GLY A 256 24.88 13.08 -16.84
N ILE A 257 23.73 13.35 -16.21
CA ILE A 257 23.44 13.13 -14.79
C ILE A 257 22.46 11.97 -14.66
N GLU A 258 22.82 10.93 -13.90
CA GLU A 258 21.95 9.79 -13.61
C GLU A 258 20.92 10.15 -12.55
N TYR A 259 19.66 9.78 -12.77
CA TYR A 259 18.57 9.95 -11.80
C TYR A 259 18.02 8.60 -11.35
N MET A 260 17.93 8.40 -10.04
CA MET A 260 17.54 7.11 -9.48
C MET A 260 16.67 7.29 -8.24
N THR A 261 15.59 6.52 -8.14
CA THR A 261 14.84 6.32 -6.91
C THR A 261 15.10 4.93 -6.35
N LEU A 262 15.16 4.86 -5.02
CA LEU A 262 15.40 3.60 -4.30
C LEU A 262 14.10 3.08 -3.67
N ALA A 263 14.01 1.77 -3.51
CA ALA A 263 12.98 1.17 -2.71
C ALA A 263 13.32 1.31 -1.22
N THR A 264 13.19 0.27 -0.43
CA THR A 264 13.25 0.38 1.02
C THR A 264 14.27 -0.57 1.63
N VAL A 265 14.67 -0.28 2.87
CA VAL A 265 15.38 -1.19 3.75
C VAL A 265 14.51 -1.42 4.98
N GLY A 266 13.57 -2.36 4.88
CA GLY A 266 12.60 -2.68 5.93
C GLY A 266 11.37 -1.77 5.97
N GLY A 267 11.18 -0.89 4.99
CA GLY A 267 9.98 -0.07 4.81
C GLY A 267 8.85 -0.84 4.10
N GLY A 268 7.71 -0.16 3.88
CA GLY A 268 6.58 -0.74 3.16
C GLY A 268 6.90 -0.97 1.68
N ILE A 269 6.61 -2.16 1.19
CA ILE A 269 6.73 -2.54 -0.23
C ILE A 269 5.51 -3.34 -0.68
N ARG A 270 5.33 -3.45 -1.99
CA ARG A 270 4.44 -4.44 -2.58
C ARG A 270 5.17 -5.79 -2.67
N GLY A 271 4.94 -6.67 -1.69
CA GLY A 271 5.67 -7.95 -1.58
C GLY A 271 5.45 -8.91 -2.75
N ASP A 272 4.44 -8.68 -3.58
CA ASP A 272 4.08 -9.45 -4.77
C ASP A 272 4.72 -8.93 -6.07
N ALA A 273 5.52 -7.87 -6.02
CA ALA A 273 5.96 -7.14 -7.19
C ALA A 273 7.48 -6.84 -7.20
N ALA A 274 8.31 -7.77 -6.77
CA ALA A 274 9.77 -7.62 -6.77
C ALA A 274 10.31 -7.29 -8.18
N ALA A 275 9.75 -7.92 -9.21
CA ALA A 275 10.10 -7.66 -10.61
C ALA A 275 9.79 -6.23 -11.09
N ALA A 276 8.94 -5.49 -10.37
CA ALA A 276 8.66 -4.07 -10.61
C ALA A 276 9.47 -3.13 -9.70
N GLY A 277 10.56 -3.59 -9.09
CA GLY A 277 11.44 -2.79 -8.25
C GLY A 277 11.00 -2.69 -6.78
N PHE A 278 9.99 -3.45 -6.35
CA PHE A 278 9.49 -3.46 -4.97
C PHE A 278 10.16 -4.57 -4.16
N PHE A 279 11.38 -4.34 -3.69
CA PHE A 279 12.12 -5.26 -2.83
C PHE A 279 13.08 -4.51 -1.91
N HIS A 280 13.41 -5.11 -0.77
CA HIS A 280 14.39 -4.54 0.15
C HIS A 280 15.79 -4.71 -0.39
N HIS A 281 16.56 -3.61 -0.45
CA HIS A 281 17.91 -3.63 -1.04
C HIS A 281 18.80 -2.53 -0.48
N VAL A 282 20.10 -2.72 -0.68
CA VAL A 282 21.14 -1.71 -0.51
C VAL A 282 21.78 -1.45 -1.87
N ASN A 283 21.98 -0.20 -2.25
CA ASN A 283 22.77 0.14 -3.43
C ASN A 283 24.22 0.34 -3.04
N LEU A 284 25.11 -0.25 -3.82
CA LEU A 284 26.55 -0.10 -3.70
C LEU A 284 27.07 0.76 -4.84
N VAL A 285 27.91 1.74 -4.54
CA VAL A 285 28.50 2.64 -5.51
C VAL A 285 30.01 2.61 -5.38
N MET A 286 30.66 2.04 -6.38
CA MET A 286 32.13 2.01 -6.49
C MET A 286 32.61 3.20 -7.29
N VAL A 287 33.44 4.03 -6.70
CA VAL A 287 34.05 5.20 -7.34
C VAL A 287 35.53 4.94 -7.61
N ARG A 288 35.97 5.18 -8.85
CA ARG A 288 37.33 5.03 -9.32
C ARG A 288 37.74 6.19 -10.19
N ASP A 289 39.03 6.29 -10.54
CA ASP A 289 39.53 7.35 -11.41
C ASP A 289 38.96 7.29 -12.84
N ASP A 290 38.59 6.08 -13.30
CA ASP A 290 38.07 5.84 -14.65
C ASP A 290 36.52 5.79 -14.72
N GLY A 291 35.83 5.94 -13.60
CA GLY A 291 34.37 5.98 -13.59
C GLY A 291 33.71 5.53 -12.28
N VAL A 292 32.40 5.47 -12.34
CA VAL A 292 31.53 5.07 -11.24
C VAL A 292 30.74 3.83 -11.65
N ALA A 293 30.70 2.80 -10.82
CA ALA A 293 29.85 1.62 -11.00
C ALA A 293 28.84 1.52 -9.86
N MET A 294 27.62 1.09 -10.18
CA MET A 294 26.56 0.91 -9.19
C MET A 294 25.99 -0.50 -9.27
N ALA A 295 25.71 -1.10 -8.13
CA ALA A 295 25.04 -2.39 -8.02
C ALA A 295 23.95 -2.32 -6.95
N THR A 296 22.85 -3.01 -7.15
CA THR A 296 21.82 -3.22 -6.14
C THR A 296 22.02 -4.61 -5.53
N VAL A 297 22.04 -4.66 -4.23
CA VAL A 297 22.10 -5.89 -3.43
C VAL A 297 20.74 -6.01 -2.71
N PRO A 298 19.80 -6.79 -3.23
CA PRO A 298 18.65 -7.20 -2.41
C PRO A 298 19.20 -7.96 -1.20
N VAL A 299 18.53 -7.93 -0.10
CA VAL A 299 18.90 -8.78 1.03
C VAL A 299 18.92 -10.24 0.53
N GLY A 300 20.11 -10.75 0.26
CA GLY A 300 20.38 -12.09 -0.27
C GLY A 300 20.75 -12.24 -1.77
N SER A 301 20.82 -11.17 -2.60
CA SER A 301 21.19 -11.28 -4.02
C SER A 301 21.76 -9.99 -4.62
N VAL A 302 22.25 -10.06 -5.87
CA VAL A 302 22.83 -8.90 -6.57
C VAL A 302 22.09 -8.62 -7.87
N VAL A 303 21.67 -7.35 -8.06
CA VAL A 303 20.94 -6.87 -9.25
C VAL A 303 21.60 -5.60 -9.80
N ASP A 304 21.64 -5.45 -11.14
CA ASP A 304 21.97 -4.16 -11.76
C ASP A 304 20.74 -3.22 -11.67
N PRO A 305 20.81 -2.11 -10.89
CA PRO A 305 19.67 -1.24 -10.71
C PRO A 305 19.20 -0.52 -12.00
N ARG A 306 20.07 -0.40 -13.02
CA ARG A 306 19.69 0.22 -14.31
C ARG A 306 18.78 -0.66 -15.14
N ALA A 307 18.73 -1.95 -14.88
CA ALA A 307 17.79 -2.85 -15.52
C ALA A 307 16.34 -2.63 -15.07
N MET A 308 16.11 -2.02 -13.87
CA MET A 308 14.79 -1.61 -13.38
C MET A 308 14.32 -0.31 -14.06
N THR A 309 14.21 -0.34 -15.38
CA THR A 309 13.76 0.80 -16.18
C THR A 309 12.26 1.05 -16.03
N VAL A 310 11.81 2.25 -16.45
CA VAL A 310 10.38 2.57 -16.50
C VAL A 310 9.61 1.58 -17.40
N SER A 311 10.20 1.15 -18.52
CA SER A 311 9.59 0.17 -19.42
C SER A 311 9.45 -1.19 -18.76
N HIS A 312 10.51 -1.67 -18.09
CA HIS A 312 10.48 -2.93 -17.33
C HIS A 312 9.35 -2.91 -16.28
N ILE A 313 9.32 -1.87 -15.42
CA ILE A 313 8.32 -1.74 -14.36
C ILE A 313 6.90 -1.70 -14.95
N ALA A 314 6.68 -0.91 -16.01
CA ALA A 314 5.37 -0.82 -16.66
C ALA A 314 4.91 -2.17 -17.23
N GLY A 315 5.83 -2.97 -17.79
CA GLY A 315 5.54 -4.32 -18.29
C GLY A 315 5.10 -5.27 -17.16
N VAL A 316 5.81 -5.27 -16.05
CA VAL A 316 5.46 -6.10 -14.87
C VAL A 316 4.13 -5.65 -14.24
N GLU A 317 3.91 -4.35 -14.09
CA GLU A 317 2.65 -3.79 -13.58
C GLU A 317 1.45 -4.18 -14.49
N ALA A 318 1.65 -4.17 -15.80
CA ALA A 318 0.63 -4.60 -16.75
C ALA A 318 0.33 -6.12 -16.66
N LEU A 319 1.33 -6.96 -16.40
CA LEU A 319 1.13 -8.39 -16.11
C LEU A 319 0.30 -8.60 -14.85
N ILE A 320 0.63 -7.89 -13.77
CA ILE A 320 -0.10 -7.97 -12.50
C ILE A 320 -1.56 -7.52 -12.67
N ALA A 321 -1.77 -6.41 -13.38
CA ALA A 321 -3.11 -5.86 -13.60
C ALA A 321 -3.95 -6.72 -14.56
N GLY A 322 -3.31 -7.34 -15.55
CA GLY A 322 -3.98 -8.12 -16.59
C GLY A 322 -4.31 -9.54 -16.20
N GLY A 323 -3.47 -10.22 -15.40
CA GLY A 323 -3.67 -11.61 -14.96
C GLY A 323 -4.25 -12.57 -16.01
N PRO A 324 -4.66 -13.78 -15.63
CA PRO A 324 -5.52 -14.64 -16.46
C PRO A 324 -6.92 -14.03 -16.57
N GLU A 325 -7.52 -13.99 -17.76
CA GLU A 325 -8.83 -13.39 -18.03
C GLU A 325 -9.80 -14.44 -18.58
N ALA A 326 -10.84 -14.80 -17.82
CA ALA A 326 -11.89 -15.69 -18.28
C ALA A 326 -12.87 -14.92 -19.19
N ALA A 327 -13.14 -15.46 -20.38
CA ALA A 327 -14.01 -14.81 -21.36
C ALA A 327 -15.50 -14.92 -21.04
N GLU A 328 -15.90 -15.85 -20.17
CA GLU A 328 -17.31 -16.15 -19.89
C GLU A 328 -17.58 -16.32 -18.41
N VAL A 329 -18.78 -15.91 -18.00
CA VAL A 329 -19.33 -16.09 -16.65
C VAL A 329 -20.01 -17.44 -16.55
N LEU A 330 -19.64 -18.24 -15.56
CA LEU A 330 -20.31 -19.50 -15.26
C LEU A 330 -21.68 -19.26 -14.64
N THR A 331 -22.69 -19.97 -15.14
CA THR A 331 -24.04 -19.93 -14.54
C THR A 331 -24.31 -21.23 -13.80
N VAL A 332 -24.68 -21.15 -12.52
CA VAL A 332 -25.09 -22.30 -11.71
C VAL A 332 -26.59 -22.26 -11.41
N GLY A 333 -27.27 -23.39 -11.56
CA GLY A 333 -28.66 -23.56 -11.15
C GLY A 333 -28.79 -23.94 -9.66
N ALA A 334 -30.04 -24.03 -9.19
CA ALA A 334 -30.35 -24.42 -7.82
C ALA A 334 -29.88 -25.85 -7.46
N ASP A 335 -29.62 -26.68 -8.46
CA ASP A 335 -29.07 -28.03 -8.31
C ASP A 335 -27.55 -28.07 -8.14
N GLY A 336 -26.87 -26.94 -8.35
CA GLY A 336 -25.43 -26.80 -8.22
C GLY A 336 -24.62 -27.48 -9.32
N VAL A 337 -25.28 -27.98 -10.39
CA VAL A 337 -24.60 -28.65 -11.50
C VAL A 337 -23.97 -27.62 -12.44
N VAL A 338 -22.69 -27.84 -12.78
CA VAL A 338 -21.97 -27.06 -13.79
C VAL A 338 -21.38 -28.02 -14.82
N SER A 339 -21.50 -27.66 -16.11
CA SER A 339 -20.81 -28.32 -17.23
C SER A 339 -20.57 -27.27 -18.30
N ALA A 340 -19.37 -26.70 -18.33
CA ALA A 340 -19.02 -25.58 -19.19
C ALA A 340 -17.58 -25.68 -19.70
N THR A 341 -17.33 -25.03 -20.85
CA THR A 341 -15.97 -24.77 -21.35
C THR A 341 -15.77 -23.27 -21.37
N VAL A 342 -14.82 -22.77 -20.55
CA VAL A 342 -14.53 -21.34 -20.43
C VAL A 342 -13.17 -21.08 -21.06
N PRO A 343 -13.10 -20.29 -22.13
CA PRO A 343 -11.83 -19.79 -22.64
C PRO A 343 -11.19 -18.84 -21.63
N VAL A 344 -9.91 -19.07 -21.32
CA VAL A 344 -9.11 -18.17 -20.47
C VAL A 344 -7.96 -17.64 -21.29
N ARG A 345 -7.85 -16.32 -21.34
CA ARG A 345 -6.81 -15.61 -22.05
C ARG A 345 -5.63 -15.34 -21.10
N PHE A 346 -4.44 -15.69 -21.56
CA PHE A 346 -3.17 -15.32 -20.98
C PHE A 346 -2.46 -14.37 -21.95
N GLN A 347 -1.87 -13.31 -21.44
CA GLN A 347 -1.19 -12.32 -22.28
C GLN A 347 0.15 -11.90 -21.67
N ASN A 348 1.06 -11.47 -22.53
CA ASN A 348 2.31 -10.86 -22.17
C ASN A 348 2.36 -9.44 -22.74
N PRO A 349 1.96 -8.41 -21.99
CA PRO A 349 2.01 -7.02 -22.44
C PRO A 349 3.41 -6.40 -22.37
N SER A 350 4.41 -7.14 -21.89
CA SER A 350 5.78 -6.67 -21.69
C SER A 350 6.65 -6.82 -22.93
N ASP A 351 7.86 -6.29 -22.88
CA ASP A 351 8.90 -6.40 -23.91
C ASP A 351 9.89 -7.56 -23.68
N ALA A 352 9.66 -8.40 -22.67
CA ALA A 352 10.44 -9.59 -22.35
C ALA A 352 9.62 -10.87 -22.45
N ALA A 353 10.27 -12.03 -22.34
CA ALA A 353 9.55 -13.31 -22.31
C ALA A 353 8.89 -13.54 -20.95
N VAL A 354 7.67 -14.09 -20.96
CA VAL A 354 6.92 -14.45 -19.74
C VAL A 354 6.50 -15.90 -19.81
N THR A 355 6.84 -16.68 -18.80
CA THR A 355 6.35 -18.05 -18.63
C THR A 355 5.24 -18.07 -17.59
N TRP A 356 4.03 -18.44 -18.03
CA TRP A 356 2.89 -18.69 -17.19
C TRP A 356 2.93 -20.12 -16.64
N THR A 357 2.85 -20.27 -15.34
CA THR A 357 2.60 -21.54 -14.66
C THR A 357 1.24 -21.44 -13.98
N VAL A 358 0.31 -22.29 -14.37
CA VAL A 358 -1.09 -22.22 -13.92
C VAL A 358 -1.53 -23.57 -13.41
N ALA A 359 -2.19 -23.56 -12.25
CA ALA A 359 -2.84 -24.74 -11.70
C ALA A 359 -4.31 -24.45 -11.35
N ALA A 360 -5.19 -25.39 -11.61
CA ALA A 360 -6.56 -25.32 -11.15
C ALA A 360 -6.62 -25.51 -9.64
N SER A 361 -7.34 -24.63 -8.94
CA SER A 361 -7.51 -24.64 -7.49
C SER A 361 -8.99 -24.63 -7.12
N ASN A 362 -9.35 -25.44 -6.15
CA ASN A 362 -10.70 -25.44 -5.56
C ASN A 362 -10.66 -26.09 -4.18
N THR A 363 -11.60 -25.72 -3.33
CA THR A 363 -11.79 -26.31 -1.99
C THR A 363 -12.85 -27.43 -1.98
N ASP A 364 -13.64 -27.54 -3.06
CA ASP A 364 -14.62 -28.59 -3.25
C ASP A 364 -14.09 -29.67 -4.20
N SER A 365 -13.75 -30.82 -3.67
CA SER A 365 -13.16 -31.94 -4.42
C SER A 365 -14.07 -32.54 -5.50
N ARG A 366 -15.34 -32.14 -5.59
CA ARG A 366 -16.27 -32.54 -6.65
C ARG A 366 -16.00 -31.85 -7.98
N TRP A 367 -15.23 -30.75 -8.01
CA TRP A 367 -14.83 -30.10 -9.24
C TRP A 367 -13.89 -30.98 -10.07
N SER A 368 -14.17 -31.05 -11.35
CA SER A 368 -13.24 -31.56 -12.37
C SER A 368 -12.93 -30.41 -13.34
N ILE A 369 -11.66 -30.02 -13.39
CA ILE A 369 -11.17 -28.92 -14.23
C ILE A 369 -10.08 -29.46 -15.16
N ARG A 370 -10.15 -29.15 -16.46
CA ARG A 370 -9.17 -29.59 -17.44
C ARG A 370 -8.84 -28.46 -18.44
N PRO A 371 -7.55 -28.14 -18.69
CA PRO A 371 -6.38 -28.74 -18.01
C PRO A 371 -6.37 -28.42 -16.51
N ASP A 372 -5.81 -29.30 -15.69
CA ASP A 372 -5.62 -29.11 -14.25
C ASP A 372 -4.34 -28.32 -13.96
N HIS A 373 -3.38 -28.31 -14.88
CA HIS A 373 -2.18 -27.46 -14.87
C HIS A 373 -1.68 -27.22 -16.30
N LEU A 374 -0.90 -26.14 -16.47
CA LEU A 374 -0.22 -25.82 -17.71
C LEU A 374 1.04 -24.98 -17.47
N HIS A 375 1.94 -25.01 -18.45
CA HIS A 375 3.12 -24.15 -18.54
C HIS A 375 3.20 -23.61 -19.97
N GLU A 376 3.10 -22.28 -20.12
CA GLU A 376 3.12 -21.63 -21.43
C GLU A 376 4.07 -20.44 -21.43
N THR A 377 4.95 -20.37 -22.41
CA THR A 377 5.86 -19.24 -22.59
C THR A 377 5.39 -18.37 -23.73
N LEU A 378 5.18 -17.09 -23.44
CA LEU A 378 4.74 -16.07 -24.37
C LEU A 378 5.87 -15.08 -24.64
N GLY A 379 6.13 -14.82 -25.92
CA GLY A 379 7.01 -13.73 -26.34
C GLY A 379 6.39 -12.35 -26.11
N PRO A 380 7.16 -11.27 -26.31
CA PRO A 380 6.68 -9.89 -26.15
C PRO A 380 5.42 -9.60 -26.95
N GLY A 381 4.37 -9.10 -26.29
CA GLY A 381 3.09 -8.76 -26.91
C GLY A 381 2.22 -9.94 -27.33
N GLU A 382 2.63 -11.18 -27.07
CA GLU A 382 1.86 -12.37 -27.41
C GLU A 382 0.73 -12.62 -26.42
N ALA A 383 -0.34 -13.29 -26.91
CA ALA A 383 -1.43 -13.78 -26.09
C ALA A 383 -1.90 -15.15 -26.59
N ILE A 384 -2.37 -15.99 -25.66
CA ILE A 384 -2.96 -17.29 -25.94
C ILE A 384 -4.30 -17.42 -25.22
N GLU A 385 -5.23 -18.13 -25.82
CA GLU A 385 -6.50 -18.48 -25.21
C GLU A 385 -6.58 -20.00 -25.03
N ILE A 386 -6.84 -20.45 -23.82
CA ILE A 386 -6.86 -21.86 -23.44
C ILE A 386 -8.25 -22.21 -22.92
N PRO A 387 -8.95 -23.21 -23.52
CA PRO A 387 -10.25 -23.63 -23.06
C PRO A 387 -10.15 -24.51 -21.81
N PHE A 388 -10.71 -24.05 -20.69
CA PHE A 388 -10.86 -24.84 -19.48
C PHE A 388 -12.25 -25.50 -19.46
N GLN A 389 -12.28 -26.82 -19.37
CA GLN A 389 -13.50 -27.61 -19.16
C GLN A 389 -13.76 -27.73 -17.67
N LEU A 390 -14.90 -27.21 -17.20
CA LEU A 390 -15.30 -27.20 -15.80
C LEU A 390 -16.55 -28.07 -15.63
N HIS A 391 -16.50 -29.00 -14.68
CA HIS A 391 -17.64 -29.84 -14.35
C HIS A 391 -17.79 -29.98 -12.84
N HIS A 392 -19.03 -29.79 -12.35
CA HIS A 392 -19.44 -30.04 -10.96
C HIS A 392 -20.78 -30.79 -10.95
N PRO A 393 -20.91 -31.89 -10.21
CA PRO A 393 -22.12 -32.73 -10.22
C PRO A 393 -23.26 -32.20 -9.34
N GLY A 394 -23.06 -31.10 -8.58
CA GLY A 394 -23.97 -30.65 -7.54
C GLY A 394 -23.78 -31.43 -6.22
N PRO A 395 -24.65 -31.22 -5.21
CA PRO A 395 -25.60 -30.12 -5.10
C PRO A 395 -24.95 -28.78 -4.72
N LEU A 396 -25.75 -27.69 -4.74
CA LEU A 396 -25.35 -26.36 -4.25
C LEU A 396 -25.54 -26.31 -2.73
N ASP A 397 -24.56 -26.79 -1.98
CA ASP A 397 -24.55 -26.90 -0.53
C ASP A 397 -23.39 -26.09 0.08
N ALA A 398 -23.22 -26.12 1.39
CA ALA A 398 -22.18 -25.40 2.14
C ALA A 398 -20.74 -25.68 1.65
N THR A 399 -20.50 -26.82 1.03
CA THR A 399 -19.18 -27.21 0.54
C THR A 399 -18.92 -26.78 -0.92
N TRP A 400 -19.95 -26.34 -1.64
CA TRP A 400 -19.82 -25.85 -3.01
C TRP A 400 -18.99 -24.58 -3.02
N SER A 401 -17.88 -24.58 -3.74
CA SER A 401 -16.97 -23.45 -3.81
C SER A 401 -16.77 -22.98 -5.25
N ILE A 402 -16.43 -21.71 -5.43
CA ILE A 402 -16.03 -21.19 -6.75
C ILE A 402 -14.65 -21.74 -7.09
N PRO A 403 -14.47 -22.36 -8.26
CA PRO A 403 -13.15 -22.79 -8.70
C PRO A 403 -12.30 -21.58 -9.10
N SER A 404 -10.99 -21.71 -8.95
CA SER A 404 -10.04 -20.68 -9.34
C SER A 404 -8.86 -21.26 -10.10
N LEU A 405 -8.12 -20.38 -10.77
CA LEU A 405 -6.80 -20.66 -11.30
C LEU A 405 -5.78 -19.94 -10.41
N THR A 406 -4.81 -20.68 -9.90
CA THR A 406 -3.61 -20.12 -9.29
C THR A 406 -2.56 -20.00 -10.38
N ALA A 407 -2.19 -18.77 -10.71
CA ALA A 407 -1.21 -18.48 -11.76
C ALA A 407 0.01 -17.80 -11.19
N THR A 408 1.17 -18.20 -11.70
CA THR A 408 2.46 -17.57 -11.47
C THR A 408 3.03 -17.15 -12.81
N ALA A 409 3.51 -15.92 -12.93
CA ALA A 409 4.21 -15.46 -14.13
C ALA A 409 5.69 -15.30 -13.82
N THR A 410 6.56 -15.98 -14.57
CA THR A 410 8.01 -15.77 -14.50
C THR A 410 8.41 -14.82 -15.62
N PHE A 411 8.78 -13.61 -15.24
CA PHE A 411 9.29 -12.57 -16.13
C PHE A 411 10.82 -12.70 -16.23
N SER A 412 11.38 -12.72 -17.45
CA SER A 412 12.82 -12.90 -17.66
C SER A 412 13.35 -11.90 -18.65
N ASP A 413 14.30 -11.07 -18.21
CA ASP A 413 14.99 -10.07 -19.02
C ASP A 413 16.47 -9.91 -18.61
N ALA A 414 17.10 -8.79 -19.01
CA ALA A 414 18.49 -8.47 -18.67
C ALA A 414 18.72 -8.23 -17.16
N ALA A 415 17.67 -7.89 -16.39
CA ALA A 415 17.75 -7.73 -14.94
C ALA A 415 17.80 -9.07 -14.20
N GLY A 416 17.34 -10.14 -14.83
CA GLY A 416 17.25 -11.46 -14.23
C GLY A 416 15.95 -12.18 -14.53
N SER A 417 15.60 -13.12 -13.67
CA SER A 417 14.34 -13.85 -13.74
C SER A 417 13.57 -13.63 -12.44
N TRP A 418 12.36 -13.13 -12.55
CA TRP A 418 11.53 -12.70 -11.43
C TRP A 418 10.19 -13.43 -11.44
N GLU A 419 9.86 -14.02 -10.33
CA GLU A 419 8.55 -14.67 -10.18
C GLU A 419 7.52 -13.67 -9.65
N ILE A 420 6.37 -13.58 -10.32
CA ILE A 420 5.19 -12.85 -9.89
C ILE A 420 4.20 -13.88 -9.37
N PRO A 421 4.15 -14.14 -8.06
CA PRO A 421 3.31 -15.18 -7.48
C PRO A 421 1.85 -14.74 -7.34
N ASN A 422 0.98 -15.73 -7.17
CA ASN A 422 -0.39 -15.56 -6.66
C ASN A 422 -1.27 -14.62 -7.50
N LEU A 423 -1.21 -14.75 -8.82
CA LEU A 423 -2.20 -14.17 -9.71
C LEU A 423 -3.45 -15.07 -9.70
N ASP A 424 -4.07 -15.22 -8.52
CA ASP A 424 -5.27 -16.02 -8.36
C ASP A 424 -6.42 -15.41 -9.13
N HIS A 425 -7.03 -16.21 -9.97
CA HIS A 425 -8.16 -15.81 -10.79
C HIS A 425 -9.35 -16.74 -10.50
N PRO A 426 -10.27 -16.35 -9.61
CA PRO A 426 -11.52 -17.09 -9.44
C PRO A 426 -12.38 -16.93 -10.70
N PHE A 427 -12.97 -18.03 -11.17
CA PHE A 427 -13.96 -17.93 -12.22
C PHE A 427 -15.14 -17.09 -11.75
N GLU A 428 -15.63 -16.21 -12.61
CA GLU A 428 -16.85 -15.50 -12.28
C GLU A 428 -18.04 -16.45 -12.36
N VAL A 429 -18.79 -16.57 -11.26
CA VAL A 429 -19.95 -17.49 -11.18
C VAL A 429 -21.15 -16.71 -10.71
N VAL A 430 -22.26 -16.85 -11.43
CA VAL A 430 -23.55 -16.28 -11.06
C VAL A 430 -24.58 -17.39 -10.83
N ALA A 431 -25.39 -17.25 -9.79
CA ALA A 431 -26.49 -18.15 -9.55
C ALA A 431 -27.73 -17.67 -10.35
N SER A 432 -28.24 -18.50 -11.23
CA SER A 432 -29.47 -18.20 -11.99
C SER A 432 -30.69 -18.24 -11.08
N ARG A 433 -30.66 -19.03 -10.02
CA ARG A 433 -31.69 -19.14 -8.98
C ARG A 433 -31.11 -19.82 -7.76
N LEU A 434 -31.23 -19.21 -6.60
CA LEU A 434 -30.85 -19.85 -5.35
C LEU A 434 -31.99 -20.71 -4.79
N PRO A 435 -31.68 -21.86 -4.16
CA PRO A 435 -32.68 -22.68 -3.47
C PRO A 435 -33.32 -21.89 -2.32
N LYS A 436 -34.55 -22.25 -1.99
CA LYS A 436 -35.16 -21.75 -0.76
C LYS A 436 -34.48 -22.42 0.43
N PRO A 437 -33.95 -21.65 1.39
CA PRO A 437 -33.30 -22.24 2.55
C PRO A 437 -34.31 -23.02 3.40
N THR A 438 -33.86 -24.10 4.01
CA THR A 438 -34.67 -24.95 4.89
C THR A 438 -34.23 -24.92 6.35
N GLY A 439 -33.15 -24.21 6.64
CA GLY A 439 -32.55 -24.07 7.97
C GLY A 439 -32.63 -22.66 8.53
N ARG A 440 -31.86 -22.41 9.56
CA ARG A 440 -31.53 -21.09 10.12
C ARG A 440 -30.01 -21.00 10.19
N GLY A 441 -29.47 -19.77 10.20
CA GLY A 441 -28.04 -19.55 10.31
C GLY A 441 -27.72 -18.09 10.52
N ALA A 442 -26.44 -17.78 10.50
CA ALA A 442 -25.93 -16.40 10.55
C ALA A 442 -24.65 -16.29 9.70
N LEU A 443 -24.39 -15.10 9.19
CA LEU A 443 -23.11 -14.82 8.53
C LEU A 443 -22.01 -14.76 9.57
N ARG A 444 -21.00 -15.64 9.43
CA ARG A 444 -19.78 -15.61 10.24
C ARG A 444 -18.64 -14.96 9.46
N THR A 445 -17.98 -14.02 10.09
CA THR A 445 -16.78 -13.35 9.59
C THR A 445 -15.65 -13.41 10.64
N ALA A 446 -14.40 -13.51 10.18
CA ALA A 446 -13.21 -13.49 11.04
C ALA A 446 -12.48 -12.13 10.99
N GLY A 447 -13.07 -11.13 10.34
CA GLY A 447 -12.46 -9.81 10.15
C GLY A 447 -11.75 -9.64 8.81
N GLY A 448 -10.95 -8.59 8.68
CA GLY A 448 -10.19 -8.32 7.45
C GLY A 448 -11.08 -8.06 6.24
N THR A 449 -11.03 -8.95 5.25
CA THR A 449 -11.80 -8.88 4.00
C THR A 449 -12.99 -9.82 3.95
N ASP A 450 -13.27 -10.55 5.05
CA ASP A 450 -14.40 -11.47 5.13
C ASP A 450 -15.73 -10.72 5.14
N ALA A 451 -16.61 -11.03 4.20
CA ALA A 451 -17.88 -10.33 4.06
C ALA A 451 -18.88 -11.07 3.16
N ALA A 452 -20.13 -10.59 3.18
CA ALA A 452 -21.05 -10.79 2.07
C ALA A 452 -21.12 -9.51 1.22
N VAL A 453 -21.01 -9.66 -0.09
CA VAL A 453 -20.95 -8.57 -1.08
C VAL A 453 -22.23 -8.57 -1.90
N ILE A 454 -22.95 -7.46 -1.88
CA ILE A 454 -24.22 -7.28 -2.62
C ILE A 454 -23.97 -6.27 -3.76
N PRO A 455 -24.24 -6.63 -5.03
CA PRO A 455 -24.03 -5.73 -6.16
C PRO A 455 -24.77 -4.42 -6.04
N SER A 456 -24.15 -3.31 -6.42
CA SER A 456 -24.71 -1.96 -6.28
C SER A 456 -25.98 -1.76 -7.09
N ASP A 457 -26.02 -2.29 -8.29
CA ASP A 457 -27.15 -2.20 -9.25
C ASP A 457 -28.38 -3.02 -8.83
N ALA A 458 -28.18 -3.99 -7.95
CA ALA A 458 -29.26 -4.79 -7.39
C ALA A 458 -30.07 -4.05 -6.30
N ILE A 459 -29.59 -2.90 -5.80
CA ILE A 459 -30.22 -2.12 -4.73
C ILE A 459 -30.71 -0.78 -5.26
N PRO A 460 -31.98 -0.65 -5.65
CA PRO A 460 -32.54 0.58 -6.22
C PRO A 460 -32.94 1.58 -5.10
N LEU A 461 -31.99 2.03 -4.29
CA LEU A 461 -32.23 3.03 -3.25
C LEU A 461 -32.16 4.44 -3.84
N ASP A 462 -33.29 5.14 -3.89
CA ASP A 462 -33.40 6.54 -4.31
C ASP A 462 -32.87 7.51 -3.25
N ASP A 463 -32.67 8.79 -3.62
CA ASP A 463 -32.43 9.85 -2.65
C ASP A 463 -33.65 10.02 -1.76
N GLY A 464 -33.43 10.06 -0.44
CA GLY A 464 -34.52 10.15 0.50
C GLY A 464 -34.25 9.37 1.77
N PRO A 465 -35.32 9.13 2.55
CA PRO A 465 -35.22 8.38 3.80
C PRO A 465 -34.67 6.99 3.59
N LEU A 466 -33.96 6.48 4.60
CA LEU A 466 -33.50 5.09 4.64
C LEU A 466 -33.47 4.56 6.07
N THR A 467 -33.55 3.25 6.20
CA THR A 467 -33.21 2.51 7.42
C THR A 467 -32.30 1.36 7.06
N LEU A 468 -31.15 1.29 7.73
CA LEU A 468 -30.20 0.18 7.65
C LEU A 468 -30.11 -0.47 9.02
N GLU A 469 -30.36 -1.76 9.12
CA GLU A 469 -30.38 -2.46 10.40
C GLU A 469 -29.84 -3.87 10.29
N ALA A 470 -29.28 -4.36 11.40
CA ALA A 470 -28.71 -5.70 11.51
C ALA A 470 -28.70 -6.16 12.97
N TRP A 471 -28.75 -7.47 13.17
CA TRP A 471 -28.36 -8.10 14.42
C TRP A 471 -26.90 -8.51 14.34
N VAL A 472 -26.15 -8.23 15.41
CA VAL A 472 -24.72 -8.52 15.50
C VAL A 472 -24.38 -9.22 16.80
N LEU A 473 -23.48 -10.21 16.73
CA LEU A 473 -22.84 -10.85 17.87
C LEU A 473 -21.34 -10.74 17.64
N PRO A 474 -20.68 -9.72 18.19
CA PRO A 474 -19.27 -9.48 17.94
C PRO A 474 -18.37 -10.35 18.81
N ASP A 475 -17.28 -10.86 18.20
CA ASP A 475 -16.16 -11.49 18.90
C ASP A 475 -15.07 -10.45 19.19
N ASP A 476 -14.74 -9.59 18.19
CA ASP A 476 -13.79 -8.49 18.31
C ASP A 476 -14.20 -7.28 17.45
N LEU A 477 -14.11 -6.09 18.05
CA LEU A 477 -14.38 -4.79 17.43
C LEU A 477 -13.27 -3.76 17.67
N ALA A 478 -12.04 -4.20 17.97
CA ALA A 478 -10.90 -3.29 18.11
C ALA A 478 -10.58 -2.59 16.79
N GLY A 479 -10.34 -1.28 16.82
CA GLY A 479 -10.10 -0.45 15.65
C GLY A 479 -11.36 -0.13 14.85
N ARG A 480 -11.20 0.29 13.58
CA ARG A 480 -12.32 0.56 12.67
C ARG A 480 -12.94 -0.75 12.19
N ARG A 481 -14.24 -0.94 12.43
CA ARG A 481 -14.99 -2.14 12.00
C ARG A 481 -16.29 -1.75 11.32
N GLY A 482 -16.45 -2.16 10.06
CA GLY A 482 -17.70 -2.08 9.33
C GLY A 482 -18.65 -3.21 9.73
N VAL A 483 -19.93 -2.90 9.88
CA VAL A 483 -21.00 -3.88 10.08
C VAL A 483 -21.75 -4.09 8.78
N VAL A 484 -22.29 -3.01 8.21
CA VAL A 484 -22.91 -2.99 6.88
C VAL A 484 -22.61 -1.63 6.27
N ALA A 485 -21.84 -1.58 5.19
CA ALA A 485 -21.38 -0.31 4.65
C ALA A 485 -21.34 -0.27 3.13
N LYS A 486 -21.59 0.93 2.59
CA LYS A 486 -21.45 1.31 1.19
C LYS A 486 -20.82 2.72 1.13
N THR A 487 -19.69 2.91 1.80
CA THR A 487 -19.08 4.23 2.01
C THR A 487 -18.13 4.64 0.84
N GLU A 488 -17.01 5.26 1.05
CA GLU A 488 -16.07 5.85 0.08
C GLU A 488 -16.44 7.26 -0.38
N GLY A 489 -16.48 8.21 0.59
CA GLY A 489 -16.82 9.62 0.33
C GLY A 489 -18.24 9.79 -0.24
N SER A 490 -19.17 8.91 0.14
CA SER A 490 -20.52 8.79 -0.41
C SER A 490 -21.37 7.84 0.43
N GLU A 491 -22.65 7.70 0.10
CA GLU A 491 -23.63 6.73 0.58
C GLU A 491 -23.76 6.64 2.12
N TYR A 492 -23.76 5.45 2.74
CA TYR A 492 -24.10 5.21 4.13
C TYR A 492 -23.40 3.97 4.69
N GLY A 493 -23.41 3.84 6.03
CA GLY A 493 -22.90 2.63 6.68
C GLY A 493 -23.12 2.60 8.19
N LEU A 494 -23.33 1.39 8.71
CA LEU A 494 -23.27 1.04 10.12
C LEU A 494 -21.86 0.53 10.45
N PHE A 495 -21.31 1.04 11.53
CA PHE A 495 -19.98 0.67 12.04
C PHE A 495 -20.05 0.36 13.54
N ALA A 496 -19.04 -0.33 14.04
CA ALA A 496 -18.90 -0.64 15.47
C ALA A 496 -17.42 -0.55 15.89
N SER A 497 -16.81 0.61 15.62
CA SER A 497 -15.37 0.84 15.85
C SER A 497 -15.05 1.01 17.33
N ASP A 498 -14.05 0.28 17.82
CA ASP A 498 -13.67 0.26 19.25
C ASP A 498 -14.88 0.00 20.16
N TRP A 499 -15.74 -0.95 19.76
CA TRP A 499 -16.96 -1.36 20.43
C TRP A 499 -18.09 -0.33 20.42
N HIS A 500 -17.89 0.86 19.83
CA HIS A 500 -18.91 1.91 19.76
C HIS A 500 -19.65 1.88 18.44
N PRO A 501 -20.95 1.56 18.43
CA PRO A 501 -21.77 1.66 17.23
C PRO A 501 -21.83 3.09 16.71
N SER A 502 -21.80 3.24 15.40
CA SER A 502 -22.04 4.51 14.72
C SER A 502 -22.76 4.31 13.39
N PHE A 503 -23.49 5.32 12.97
CA PHE A 503 -24.17 5.35 11.69
C PHE A 503 -23.78 6.60 10.92
N TYR A 504 -23.41 6.40 9.67
CA TYR A 504 -22.95 7.43 8.75
C TYR A 504 -23.89 7.57 7.56
N VAL A 505 -24.22 8.81 7.20
CA VAL A 505 -24.85 9.14 5.90
C VAL A 505 -24.09 10.29 5.27
N PHE A 506 -23.74 10.17 4.00
CA PHE A 506 -23.02 11.22 3.26
C PHE A 506 -24.02 12.17 2.60
N LEU A 507 -24.08 13.39 3.10
CA LEU A 507 -25.04 14.43 2.67
C LEU A 507 -24.29 15.70 2.30
N ASP A 508 -24.56 16.24 1.11
CA ASP A 508 -24.01 17.53 0.61
C ASP A 508 -22.50 17.66 0.79
N GLY A 509 -21.77 16.60 0.44
CA GLY A 509 -20.29 16.60 0.42
C GLY A 509 -19.60 16.23 1.75
N ALA A 510 -20.34 15.85 2.80
CA ALA A 510 -19.76 15.43 4.08
C ALA A 510 -20.55 14.31 4.74
N TYR A 511 -19.84 13.46 5.51
CA TYR A 511 -20.51 12.50 6.37
C TYR A 511 -21.19 13.19 7.57
N ARG A 512 -22.42 12.75 7.84
CA ARG A 512 -23.14 12.99 9.07
C ARG A 512 -23.07 11.73 9.91
N GLU A 513 -22.30 11.78 10.98
CA GLU A 513 -22.09 10.66 11.89
C GLU A 513 -22.95 10.82 13.14
N VAL A 514 -23.55 9.71 13.56
CA VAL A 514 -24.13 9.56 14.90
C VAL A 514 -23.47 8.36 15.56
N LYS A 515 -22.89 8.56 16.74
CA LYS A 515 -22.13 7.55 17.49
C LYS A 515 -22.77 7.31 18.85
N SER A 516 -22.86 6.04 19.25
CA SER A 516 -23.31 5.64 20.59
C SER A 516 -22.20 5.86 21.63
N ALA A 517 -22.57 6.42 22.78
CA ALA A 517 -21.70 6.44 23.95
C ALA A 517 -21.61 5.06 24.64
N ARG A 518 -22.62 4.20 24.43
CA ARG A 518 -22.65 2.83 24.96
C ARG A 518 -21.89 1.91 24.02
N GLN A 519 -21.02 1.08 24.59
CA GLN A 519 -20.31 0.03 23.87
C GLN A 519 -21.21 -1.20 23.66
N LEU A 520 -20.91 -1.96 22.61
CA LEU A 520 -21.43 -3.32 22.42
C LEU A 520 -20.74 -4.28 23.39
N GLU A 521 -21.42 -5.39 23.64
CA GLU A 521 -20.95 -6.46 24.54
C GLU A 521 -20.49 -7.65 23.69
N PRO A 522 -19.26 -8.18 23.90
CA PRO A 522 -18.79 -9.34 23.15
C PRO A 522 -19.65 -10.57 23.44
N GLY A 523 -19.84 -11.41 22.43
CA GLY A 523 -20.57 -12.69 22.57
C GLY A 523 -22.07 -12.55 22.85
N ARG A 524 -22.65 -11.35 22.72
CA ARG A 524 -24.09 -11.10 22.90
C ARG A 524 -24.73 -10.59 21.61
N TRP A 525 -25.88 -11.15 21.24
CA TRP A 525 -26.68 -10.59 20.15
C TRP A 525 -27.22 -9.22 20.53
N GLN A 526 -27.02 -8.25 19.64
CA GLN A 526 -27.45 -6.86 19.81
C GLN A 526 -27.98 -6.33 18.48
N HIS A 527 -29.07 -5.58 18.55
CA HIS A 527 -29.67 -4.96 17.38
C HIS A 527 -29.11 -3.56 17.14
N LEU A 528 -28.72 -3.26 15.92
CA LEU A 528 -28.30 -1.95 15.45
C LEU A 528 -29.25 -1.47 14.37
N ALA A 529 -29.71 -0.21 14.45
CA ALA A 529 -30.46 0.41 13.37
C ALA A 529 -30.05 1.87 13.18
N GLY A 530 -29.61 2.19 11.98
CA GLY A 530 -29.35 3.55 11.51
C GLY A 530 -30.51 4.04 10.66
N VAL A 531 -31.04 5.22 10.96
CA VAL A 531 -32.20 5.82 10.29
C VAL A 531 -31.85 7.23 9.81
N TYR A 532 -32.15 7.52 8.57
CA TYR A 532 -32.21 8.88 8.03
C TYR A 532 -33.63 9.17 7.53
N ASP A 533 -34.25 10.24 7.99
CA ASP A 533 -35.64 10.59 7.63
C ASP A 533 -35.77 11.81 6.70
N GLY A 534 -34.62 12.31 6.21
CA GLY A 534 -34.56 13.52 5.40
C GLY A 534 -34.26 14.80 6.18
N ALA A 535 -34.36 14.76 7.52
CA ALA A 535 -34.12 15.89 8.41
C ALA A 535 -33.21 15.55 9.61
N GLU A 536 -33.15 14.28 9.99
CA GLU A 536 -32.39 13.80 11.14
C GLU A 536 -31.78 12.44 10.86
N VAL A 537 -30.57 12.23 11.37
CA VAL A 537 -29.89 10.91 11.43
C VAL A 537 -30.03 10.40 12.87
N ARG A 538 -30.46 9.14 13.04
CA ARG A 538 -30.60 8.46 14.33
C ARG A 538 -29.92 7.13 14.34
N LEU A 539 -29.39 6.75 15.50
CA LEU A 539 -28.83 5.41 15.76
C LEU A 539 -29.55 4.79 16.94
N TYR A 540 -30.05 3.57 16.77
CA TYR A 540 -30.63 2.76 17.83
C TYR A 540 -29.74 1.56 18.12
N VAL A 541 -29.61 1.22 19.42
CA VAL A 541 -28.91 0.04 19.92
C VAL A 541 -29.86 -0.69 20.88
N ASP A 542 -30.13 -1.96 20.58
CA ASP A 542 -31.10 -2.78 21.34
C ASP A 542 -32.48 -2.07 21.54
N GLY A 543 -32.91 -1.40 20.51
CA GLY A 543 -34.21 -0.66 20.53
C GLY A 543 -34.18 0.71 21.22
N LEU A 544 -33.09 1.10 21.85
CA LEU A 544 -32.96 2.41 22.51
C LEU A 544 -32.25 3.41 21.61
N LEU A 545 -32.74 4.64 21.53
CA LEU A 545 -32.07 5.73 20.81
C LEU A 545 -30.70 6.01 21.47
N ALA A 546 -29.62 5.66 20.77
CA ALA A 546 -28.25 5.82 21.23
C ALA A 546 -27.60 7.14 20.80
N GLY A 547 -28.20 7.81 19.82
CA GLY A 547 -27.75 9.11 19.36
C GLY A 547 -28.60 9.64 18.20
N ARG A 548 -28.58 10.96 18.02
CA ARG A 548 -29.25 11.64 16.91
C ARG A 548 -28.52 12.94 16.54
N ALA A 549 -28.67 13.37 15.30
CA ALA A 549 -28.17 14.64 14.80
C ALA A 549 -29.09 15.19 13.72
N GLU A 550 -29.38 16.49 13.77
CA GLU A 550 -30.05 17.17 12.66
C GLU A 550 -29.16 17.10 11.41
N ALA A 551 -29.71 16.64 10.30
CA ALA A 551 -29.03 16.51 9.04
C ALA A 551 -30.03 16.44 7.90
N SER A 552 -29.80 17.22 6.86
CA SER A 552 -30.58 17.20 5.62
C SER A 552 -29.60 17.31 4.44
N GLY A 553 -30.05 16.99 3.24
CA GLY A 553 -29.25 17.11 2.03
C GLY A 553 -29.40 15.92 1.08
N LEU A 554 -28.75 16.02 -0.06
CA LEU A 554 -28.73 14.97 -1.06
C LEU A 554 -27.59 13.98 -0.77
N ARG A 555 -27.91 12.69 -0.85
CA ARG A 555 -26.91 11.63 -0.73
C ARG A 555 -26.11 11.52 -2.03
N LYS A 556 -24.77 11.45 -1.92
CA LYS A 556 -23.92 11.15 -3.05
C LYS A 556 -23.88 9.64 -3.26
N ARG A 557 -24.11 9.17 -4.49
CA ARG A 557 -24.06 7.75 -4.86
C ARG A 557 -22.66 7.33 -5.31
N ASN A 558 -22.37 6.04 -5.21
CA ASN A 558 -21.18 5.41 -5.78
C ASN A 558 -21.56 4.06 -6.45
N PRO A 559 -20.72 3.54 -7.36
CA PRO A 559 -20.93 2.25 -8.01
C PRO A 559 -20.48 1.05 -7.15
N HIS A 560 -19.89 1.28 -5.97
CA HIS A 560 -19.38 0.20 -5.13
C HIS A 560 -20.48 -0.70 -4.58
N PRO A 561 -20.21 -1.98 -4.33
CA PRO A 561 -21.15 -2.89 -3.70
C PRO A 561 -21.47 -2.47 -2.26
N LEU A 562 -22.59 -2.99 -1.73
CA LEU A 562 -22.85 -2.98 -0.30
C LEU A 562 -22.12 -4.16 0.34
N ILE A 563 -21.33 -3.88 1.37
CA ILE A 563 -20.56 -4.87 2.12
C ILE A 563 -21.27 -5.15 3.44
N VAL A 564 -21.54 -6.42 3.72
CA VAL A 564 -22.09 -6.91 4.99
C VAL A 564 -21.01 -7.68 5.73
N GLY A 565 -20.66 -7.23 6.93
CA GLY A 565 -19.54 -7.75 7.72
C GLY A 565 -18.26 -6.92 7.59
N GLY A 566 -18.30 -5.80 6.85
CA GLY A 566 -17.13 -4.95 6.62
C GLY A 566 -17.48 -3.57 6.07
N ASP A 567 -16.44 -2.85 5.66
CA ASP A 567 -16.50 -1.60 4.89
C ASP A 567 -16.09 -1.87 3.43
N VAL A 568 -16.32 -0.91 2.55
CA VAL A 568 -15.88 -0.95 1.15
C VAL A 568 -14.67 -0.04 0.94
N ASP A 569 -13.69 -0.46 0.16
CA ASP A 569 -12.57 0.37 -0.25
C ASP A 569 -12.83 1.10 -1.59
N GLY A 570 -11.91 1.98 -2.00
CA GLY A 570 -12.00 2.74 -3.25
C GLY A 570 -12.00 1.89 -4.53
N ASN A 571 -11.72 0.59 -4.42
CA ASN A 571 -11.76 -0.38 -5.52
C ASN A 571 -13.02 -1.28 -5.47
N GLY A 572 -13.93 -1.02 -4.52
CA GLY A 572 -15.13 -1.81 -4.33
C GLY A 572 -14.92 -3.14 -3.60
N ARG A 573 -13.79 -3.32 -2.91
CA ARG A 573 -13.47 -4.55 -2.17
C ARG A 573 -13.82 -4.39 -0.70
N ALA A 574 -14.13 -5.51 -0.04
CA ALA A 574 -14.35 -5.54 1.40
C ALA A 574 -13.05 -5.28 2.16
N ASN A 575 -13.13 -4.45 3.20
CA ASN A 575 -12.05 -4.20 4.15
C ASN A 575 -12.62 -3.91 5.55
N SER A 576 -11.75 -3.71 6.53
CA SER A 576 -12.12 -3.31 7.90
C SER A 576 -13.26 -4.17 8.48
N GLY A 577 -13.25 -5.47 8.17
CA GLY A 577 -14.27 -6.41 8.58
C GLY A 577 -14.35 -6.57 10.10
N MET A 578 -15.56 -6.78 10.62
CA MET A 578 -15.77 -7.21 11.99
C MET A 578 -15.48 -8.71 12.15
N SER A 579 -15.08 -9.14 13.34
CA SER A 579 -15.08 -10.54 13.72
C SER A 579 -16.34 -10.85 14.53
N GLY A 580 -17.10 -11.88 14.12
CA GLY A 580 -18.33 -12.26 14.81
C GLY A 580 -19.41 -12.80 13.87
N LEU A 581 -20.66 -12.63 14.29
CA LEU A 581 -21.84 -13.07 13.56
C LEU A 581 -22.75 -11.89 13.21
N LEU A 582 -23.38 -11.96 12.03
CA LEU A 582 -24.43 -11.05 11.60
C LEU A 582 -25.64 -11.86 11.14
N ASP A 583 -26.80 -11.31 11.44
CA ASP A 583 -28.09 -11.88 11.04
C ASP A 583 -29.12 -10.79 10.79
N GLU A 584 -30.17 -11.14 10.04
CA GLU A 584 -31.33 -10.25 9.82
C GLU A 584 -30.93 -8.86 9.32
N VAL A 585 -30.09 -8.79 8.29
CA VAL A 585 -29.69 -7.52 7.69
C VAL A 585 -30.80 -7.01 6.78
N ARG A 586 -31.29 -5.79 7.06
CA ARG A 586 -32.33 -5.15 6.25
C ARG A 586 -31.94 -3.73 5.84
N LEU A 587 -32.15 -3.42 4.58
CA LEU A 587 -32.14 -2.05 4.04
C LEU A 587 -33.53 -1.69 3.55
N SER A 588 -34.00 -0.52 3.92
CA SER A 588 -35.30 -0.01 3.53
C SER A 588 -35.23 1.40 2.96
N SER A 589 -36.12 1.73 2.04
CA SER A 589 -36.29 3.07 1.46
C SER A 589 -37.18 4.01 2.33
N ALA A 590 -37.43 3.66 3.57
CA ALA A 590 -38.22 4.42 4.50
C ALA A 590 -37.52 4.60 5.85
N ALA A 591 -37.86 5.68 6.55
CA ALA A 591 -37.48 5.88 7.95
C ALA A 591 -38.45 5.07 8.85
N ARG A 592 -38.08 3.83 9.17
CA ARG A 592 -38.94 2.89 9.89
C ARG A 592 -39.15 3.25 11.35
N TYR A 593 -38.21 3.99 11.94
CA TYR A 593 -38.17 4.21 13.37
C TYR A 593 -38.11 5.70 13.72
N ALA A 594 -38.90 6.07 14.72
CA ALA A 594 -38.92 7.41 15.30
C ALA A 594 -39.08 7.32 16.83
N GLY A 595 -38.77 8.42 17.54
CA GLY A 595 -38.86 8.46 19.00
C GLY A 595 -37.60 7.93 19.70
N SER A 596 -37.70 7.71 21.01
CA SER A 596 -36.58 7.32 21.87
C SER A 596 -36.45 5.81 22.08
N GLU A 597 -37.49 5.06 21.74
CA GLU A 597 -37.55 3.61 21.96
C GLU A 597 -38.31 2.93 20.82
N ILE A 598 -37.83 1.79 20.40
CA ILE A 598 -38.41 0.92 19.37
C ILE A 598 -38.35 -0.53 19.85
N THR A 599 -39.14 -1.40 19.23
CA THR A 599 -39.08 -2.85 19.49
C THR A 599 -38.41 -3.52 18.29
N PRO A 600 -37.13 -3.96 18.41
CA PRO A 600 -36.47 -4.71 17.35
C PRO A 600 -37.21 -6.02 17.08
N LEU A 601 -37.44 -6.31 15.80
CA LEU A 601 -38.00 -7.60 15.43
C LEU A 601 -36.91 -8.69 15.50
N PRO A 602 -37.18 -9.84 16.11
CA PRO A 602 -36.25 -10.95 16.09
C PRO A 602 -36.06 -11.51 14.66
N ARG A 603 -37.07 -11.37 13.81
CA ARG A 603 -37.01 -11.69 12.39
C ARG A 603 -37.72 -10.58 11.59
N HIS A 604 -37.01 -10.05 10.61
CA HIS A 604 -37.58 -9.05 9.73
C HIS A 604 -38.53 -9.69 8.70
N VAL A 605 -39.51 -8.93 8.25
CA VAL A 605 -40.44 -9.34 7.19
C VAL A 605 -40.36 -8.33 6.07
N GLU A 606 -40.38 -8.85 4.83
CA GLU A 606 -40.43 -8.02 3.63
C GLU A 606 -41.70 -7.22 3.51
N ASP A 607 -41.58 -6.02 3.01
CA ASP A 607 -42.70 -5.14 2.64
C ASP A 607 -42.35 -4.25 1.42
N ALA A 608 -43.20 -3.33 1.06
CA ALA A 608 -42.99 -2.47 -0.12
C ALA A 608 -41.74 -1.60 -0.03
N ASP A 609 -41.30 -1.22 1.18
CA ASP A 609 -40.12 -0.38 1.42
C ASP A 609 -38.83 -1.20 1.62
N THR A 610 -38.92 -2.52 1.72
CA THR A 610 -37.75 -3.39 1.88
C THR A 610 -37.00 -3.53 0.54
N LEU A 611 -35.75 -3.08 0.49
CA LEU A 611 -34.89 -3.14 -0.69
C LEU A 611 -33.94 -4.33 -0.68
N LEU A 612 -33.50 -4.71 0.52
CA LEU A 612 -32.64 -5.87 0.78
C LEU A 612 -33.05 -6.51 2.09
N LEU A 613 -33.08 -7.84 2.13
CA LEU A 613 -33.33 -8.60 3.35
C LEU A 613 -32.51 -9.90 3.33
N LEU A 614 -31.54 -9.99 4.24
CA LEU A 614 -30.67 -11.15 4.36
C LEU A 614 -30.94 -11.84 5.70
N HIS A 615 -31.48 -13.05 5.63
CA HIS A 615 -31.72 -13.90 6.80
C HIS A 615 -30.58 -14.84 7.12
N PHE A 616 -29.66 -15.05 6.17
CA PHE A 616 -28.58 -16.03 6.24
C PHE A 616 -29.04 -17.45 6.58
N ASP A 617 -30.28 -17.78 6.24
CA ASP A 617 -30.89 -19.08 6.45
C ASP A 617 -30.36 -20.09 5.43
N GLY A 618 -29.50 -21.02 5.86
CA GLY A 618 -29.01 -22.10 5.03
C GLY A 618 -27.91 -21.67 4.03
N ALA A 619 -26.91 -22.50 3.94
CA ALA A 619 -25.79 -22.31 3.03
C ALA A 619 -26.15 -22.71 1.60
N SER A 620 -25.76 -21.88 0.65
CA SER A 620 -25.88 -22.13 -0.80
C SER A 620 -24.51 -21.89 -1.48
N GLY A 621 -23.48 -22.58 -0.97
CA GLY A 621 -22.10 -22.33 -1.37
C GLY A 621 -21.69 -20.88 -1.06
N PRO A 622 -21.10 -20.19 -2.03
CA PRO A 622 -20.66 -18.80 -1.84
C PRO A 622 -21.78 -17.78 -2.01
N PHE A 623 -23.02 -18.20 -2.26
CA PHE A 623 -24.13 -17.29 -2.57
C PHE A 623 -25.00 -17.02 -1.37
N ILE A 624 -25.45 -15.77 -1.27
CA ILE A 624 -26.39 -15.31 -0.24
C ILE A 624 -27.70 -14.89 -0.90
N ARG A 625 -28.80 -15.44 -0.43
CA ARG A 625 -30.11 -15.13 -0.97
C ARG A 625 -30.68 -13.86 -0.37
N ASP A 626 -31.16 -12.98 -1.23
CA ASP A 626 -32.06 -11.89 -0.88
C ASP A 626 -33.50 -12.39 -0.68
N ALA A 627 -34.04 -12.18 0.51
CA ALA A 627 -35.41 -12.53 0.85
C ALA A 627 -36.42 -11.39 0.60
N SER A 628 -35.98 -10.20 0.15
CA SER A 628 -36.85 -9.07 -0.16
C SER A 628 -37.73 -9.32 -1.40
N GLY A 629 -37.39 -10.33 -2.21
CA GLY A 629 -38.06 -10.62 -3.48
C GLY A 629 -37.64 -9.70 -4.63
N ARG A 630 -36.62 -8.85 -4.43
CA ARG A 630 -36.10 -7.92 -5.44
C ARG A 630 -34.92 -8.50 -6.24
N GLY A 631 -34.35 -9.62 -5.77
CA GLY A 631 -33.28 -10.34 -6.46
C GLY A 631 -31.90 -9.73 -6.24
N ALA A 632 -31.69 -9.03 -5.12
CA ALA A 632 -30.39 -8.52 -4.70
C ALA A 632 -29.55 -9.62 -4.02
N ASP A 633 -29.43 -10.77 -4.66
CA ASP A 633 -28.62 -11.88 -4.19
C ASP A 633 -27.14 -11.46 -4.07
N GLY A 634 -26.45 -11.94 -3.04
CA GLY A 634 -25.08 -11.58 -2.75
C GLY A 634 -24.10 -12.75 -2.85
N ARG A 635 -22.85 -12.47 -2.59
CA ARG A 635 -21.76 -13.45 -2.60
C ARG A 635 -20.88 -13.29 -1.36
N LEU A 636 -20.46 -14.42 -0.76
CA LEU A 636 -19.44 -14.47 0.27
C LEU A 636 -18.05 -14.25 -0.34
N VAL A 637 -17.20 -13.54 0.39
CA VAL A 637 -15.79 -13.30 0.04
C VAL A 637 -14.89 -13.55 1.25
N GLY A 638 -13.61 -13.84 0.99
CA GLY A 638 -12.68 -14.23 2.04
C GLY A 638 -13.00 -15.60 2.61
N SER A 639 -12.91 -15.74 3.93
CA SER A 639 -13.29 -16.94 4.67
C SER A 639 -14.69 -16.85 5.31
N ALA A 640 -15.52 -15.88 4.88
CA ALA A 640 -16.88 -15.74 5.37
C ALA A 640 -17.74 -16.97 5.01
N ILE A 641 -18.56 -17.41 5.95
CA ILE A 641 -19.47 -18.56 5.77
C ILE A 641 -20.85 -18.25 6.35
N VAL A 642 -21.87 -18.98 5.89
CA VAL A 642 -23.13 -19.11 6.61
C VAL A 642 -23.00 -20.24 7.63
N ASP A 643 -23.03 -19.91 8.92
CA ASP A 643 -22.93 -20.85 10.02
C ASP A 643 -24.34 -21.32 10.43
N GLU A 644 -24.70 -22.52 9.98
CA GLU A 644 -26.00 -23.12 10.25
C GLU A 644 -26.11 -23.73 11.66
N SER A 645 -25.01 -23.82 12.41
CA SER A 645 -25.01 -24.33 13.78
C SER A 645 -25.57 -23.31 14.79
N ILE A 646 -25.75 -22.06 14.37
CA ILE A 646 -26.16 -20.95 15.21
C ILE A 646 -27.53 -20.46 14.76
N SER A 647 -28.48 -20.50 15.67
CA SER A 647 -29.76 -19.81 15.51
C SER A 647 -29.93 -18.81 16.64
N ARG A 648 -30.40 -17.60 16.27
CA ARG A 648 -30.88 -16.64 17.25
C ARG A 648 -32.31 -17.03 17.62
N GLU A 649 -32.52 -17.56 18.85
CA GLU A 649 -33.84 -17.80 19.41
C GLU A 649 -34.44 -16.53 20.03
#